data_b9aca774b1495c4bdc43eb0451bd77ec
#
_entry.id   b9aca774b1495c4bdc43eb0451bd77ec
#
_cell.length_a   1.000
_cell.length_b   1.000
_cell.length_c   1.000
_cell.angle_alpha   90.00
_cell.angle_beta   90.00
_cell.angle_gamma   90.00
#
_symmetry.space_group_name_H-M   'P 1'
#
loop_
_entity.id
_entity.type
_entity.pdbx_description
1 polymer ?
#
loop_
_entity_poly.entity_id
_entity_poly.type
_entity_poly.pdbx_seq_one_letter_code
_entity_poly.pdbx_strand_id
1 'polypeptide(L)'
;MKLTKYLILSAALVLAAGCAEQKKASTIGADANLEARVERLLSKMTLAEKIGQMNQVSAGGDVSQYADAIRNGQVGSILNEVDPVKINEFQRLSVEETRLGIPLLVGRDVIHGFHTVFPIPLGLAATFDPALVEEGARIAAIEATAQGVRWTFSPMLDIARDPRWGRIAEGSGEDTYLDARMAEAMVYGYQGREADTTSMAACVKHFVGYGAAEGGRDYNSTFLTERQLRNFYLPPFEAAIKAGAMTLMTSFNDNDGVPSTGNTFVVKDILRGEWGFDGLVVTDWNSMGEMINHGFGEDRMDVAEKAANAGVDMDMMTFGFLSHLEELVKEGAVKEKTIDNAVRNILRVKFMLGLFEHPYVDVEAAKAVQYTPEHLAAARRTAEESAILLKNNGILPLKGKGCILVTDPMADAPWDQLGTWCFDGEKEHTVTPLKALQERFPGQVTYVPGLRYSREKRERFDDVVAAARGADVVLAFLGEEAILSGEAHCLADLNLIGSQSELLAALKSTGKPVVATILAGRPLTIERDLPNCDAVLYSFHPGTMGGPALANLLSGEVNPSGKTPITFLRTVGQAPLYYNHNMTGRPYQGETLLADIEPEAGQTSLGNTSYYLDYGAYPLFPFGYGLSYTNFEYSNLSLDKEEYSSYETIAVTFTLANTGDYKGTEVAQVYVRDLVGSLTRPVKELKCFERVELAPGESRNITLQIPVQDLAFWGLDGIRKVEPGQFQLWVAGDSASGEPVSFSVR
;
A
#
# COMPACT_ATOMS: atom_id res chain seq x y z
N MET A 1 -36.04 30.10 63.85
CA MET A 1 -36.12 28.64 63.67
C MET A 1 -37.29 28.30 62.78
N LYS A 2 -37.13 28.47 61.49
CA LYS A 2 -38.01 28.04 60.32
C LYS A 2 -37.50 28.66 59.06
N LEU A 3 -36.35 28.19 58.54
CA LEU A 3 -35.85 28.55 57.24
C LEU A 3 -34.75 27.58 56.72
N THR A 4 -34.89 26.28 57.03
CA THR A 4 -33.86 25.29 56.61
C THR A 4 -34.49 23.97 56.18
N LYS A 5 -35.65 24.01 55.51
CA LYS A 5 -36.31 22.80 54.99
C LYS A 5 -36.74 22.82 53.52
N TYR A 6 -36.32 23.83 52.72
CA TYR A 6 -36.70 23.93 51.31
C TYR A 6 -35.54 23.90 50.30
N LEU A 7 -34.32 23.55 50.78
CA LEU A 7 -33.13 23.50 49.91
C LEU A 7 -32.58 22.09 49.63
N ILE A 8 -33.29 21.05 50.05
CA ILE A 8 -32.86 19.65 49.84
C ILE A 8 -33.75 18.88 48.85
N LEU A 9 -34.85 19.47 48.34
CA LEU A 9 -35.75 18.78 47.37
C LEU A 9 -35.55 19.20 45.92
N SER A 10 -34.65 20.13 45.60
CA SER A 10 -34.36 20.58 44.23
C SER A 10 -33.07 20.00 43.64
N ALA A 11 -32.28 19.25 44.41
CA ALA A 11 -31.04 18.64 43.94
C ALA A 11 -31.17 17.16 43.52
N ALA A 12 -32.35 16.54 43.73
CA ALA A 12 -32.59 15.13 43.43
C ALA A 12 -33.36 14.90 42.09
N LEU A 13 -33.72 15.95 41.36
CA LEU A 13 -34.48 15.83 40.11
C LEU A 13 -33.69 16.20 38.83
N VAL A 14 -32.39 16.45 38.94
CA VAL A 14 -31.53 16.77 37.78
C VAL A 14 -30.55 15.63 37.43
N LEU A 15 -30.54 14.53 38.19
CA LEU A 15 -29.63 13.39 37.95
C LEU A 15 -30.29 12.15 37.32
N ALA A 16 -31.52 12.27 36.82
CA ALA A 16 -32.23 11.17 36.13
C ALA A 16 -32.56 11.46 34.65
N ALA A 17 -31.91 12.44 34.06
CA ALA A 17 -32.10 12.71 32.61
C ALA A 17 -30.71 12.71 31.96
N GLY A 18 -30.31 11.56 31.36
CA GLY A 18 -29.20 11.59 30.42
C GLY A 18 -28.25 10.43 30.39
N CYS A 19 -28.72 9.21 30.49
CA CYS A 19 -28.03 8.08 29.81
C CYS A 19 -28.94 7.56 28.70
N ALA A 20 -29.32 8.44 27.77
CA ALA A 20 -29.57 8.00 26.41
C ALA A 20 -28.18 7.77 25.83
N GLU A 21 -27.74 6.52 25.70
CA GLU A 21 -26.62 6.17 24.82
C GLU A 21 -26.90 6.84 23.49
N GLN A 22 -26.19 7.91 23.18
CA GLN A 22 -26.10 8.38 21.79
C GLN A 22 -25.56 7.20 21.02
N LYS A 23 -26.40 6.53 20.21
CA LYS A 23 -25.94 5.53 19.27
C LYS A 23 -24.82 6.20 18.46
N LYS A 24 -23.57 5.75 18.63
CA LYS A 24 -22.46 6.17 17.78
C LYS A 24 -22.90 5.92 16.34
N ALA A 25 -22.67 6.87 15.45
CA ALA A 25 -22.86 6.66 14.02
C ALA A 25 -21.98 5.49 13.57
N SER A 26 -22.47 4.70 12.62
CA SER A 26 -21.70 3.60 12.02
C SER A 26 -20.44 4.15 11.34
N THR A 27 -19.30 3.52 11.55
CA THR A 27 -18.02 3.90 10.91
C THR A 27 -18.02 3.58 9.41
N ILE A 28 -18.82 2.58 8.98
CA ILE A 28 -18.90 2.20 7.57
C ILE A 28 -20.11 2.83 6.83
N GLY A 29 -20.82 3.74 7.49
CA GLY A 29 -21.90 4.51 6.84
C GLY A 29 -23.30 3.88 6.86
N ALA A 30 -23.53 2.82 7.64
CA ALA A 30 -24.85 2.20 7.78
C ALA A 30 -25.86 3.16 8.47
N ASP A 31 -27.07 3.23 7.96
CA ASP A 31 -28.13 4.05 8.52
C ASP A 31 -29.10 3.24 9.41
N ALA A 32 -30.02 3.93 10.09
CA ALA A 32 -30.95 3.30 11.01
C ALA A 32 -31.93 2.31 10.32
N ASN A 33 -32.25 2.50 9.05
CA ASN A 33 -33.12 1.61 8.30
C ASN A 33 -32.37 0.32 7.96
N LEU A 34 -31.11 0.44 7.52
CA LEU A 34 -30.25 -0.70 7.24
C LEU A 34 -30.01 -1.53 8.51
N GLU A 35 -29.71 -0.89 9.63
CA GLU A 35 -29.56 -1.56 10.93
C GLU A 35 -30.83 -2.30 11.36
N ALA A 36 -32.01 -1.72 11.14
CA ALA A 36 -33.27 -2.39 11.41
C ALA A 36 -33.48 -3.64 10.52
N ARG A 37 -32.98 -3.64 9.27
CA ARG A 37 -32.99 -4.81 8.38
C ARG A 37 -32.06 -5.91 8.90
N VAL A 38 -30.84 -5.53 9.32
CA VAL A 38 -29.87 -6.44 9.92
C VAL A 38 -30.46 -7.14 11.14
N GLU A 39 -30.97 -6.37 12.12
CA GLU A 39 -31.55 -6.93 13.35
C GLU A 39 -32.76 -7.85 13.08
N ARG A 40 -33.59 -7.49 12.11
CA ARG A 40 -34.75 -8.31 11.71
C ARG A 40 -34.32 -9.66 11.12
N LEU A 41 -33.23 -9.71 10.38
CA LEU A 41 -32.69 -10.94 9.81
C LEU A 41 -32.01 -11.76 10.90
N LEU A 42 -31.11 -11.13 11.66
CA LEU A 42 -30.36 -11.75 12.75
C LEU A 42 -31.28 -12.45 13.77
N SER A 43 -32.41 -11.81 14.13
CA SER A 43 -33.39 -12.38 15.08
C SER A 43 -34.08 -13.67 14.59
N LYS A 44 -34.00 -13.99 13.29
CA LYS A 44 -34.56 -15.20 12.70
C LYS A 44 -33.57 -16.34 12.59
N MET A 45 -32.28 -16.06 12.79
CA MET A 45 -31.21 -17.02 12.59
C MET A 45 -31.05 -17.95 13.78
N THR A 46 -30.83 -19.23 13.52
CA THR A 46 -30.36 -20.18 14.52
C THR A 46 -28.86 -19.97 14.78
N LEU A 47 -28.35 -20.49 15.89
CA LEU A 47 -26.92 -20.40 16.21
C LEU A 47 -26.06 -21.03 15.10
N ALA A 48 -26.46 -22.17 14.55
CA ALA A 48 -25.75 -22.83 13.45
C ALA A 48 -25.70 -21.98 12.17
N GLU A 49 -26.81 -21.32 11.80
CA GLU A 49 -26.85 -20.40 10.67
C GLU A 49 -26.01 -19.13 10.90
N LYS A 50 -25.96 -18.62 12.13
CA LYS A 50 -25.05 -17.53 12.52
C LYS A 50 -23.60 -17.93 12.32
N ILE A 51 -23.20 -19.09 12.86
CA ILE A 51 -21.83 -19.61 12.73
C ILE A 51 -21.49 -19.86 11.26
N GLY A 52 -22.41 -20.36 10.45
CA GLY A 52 -22.21 -20.54 9.01
C GLY A 52 -21.89 -19.24 8.27
N GLN A 53 -22.47 -18.08 8.67
CA GLN A 53 -22.09 -16.79 8.09
C GLN A 53 -20.66 -16.37 8.43
N MET A 54 -20.09 -16.88 9.51
CA MET A 54 -18.73 -16.59 9.95
C MET A 54 -17.67 -17.44 9.26
N ASN A 55 -18.04 -18.26 8.28
CA ASN A 55 -17.17 -19.20 7.56
C ASN A 55 -16.96 -18.79 6.11
N GLN A 56 -15.68 -18.62 5.71
CA GLN A 56 -15.28 -18.35 4.33
C GLN A 56 -14.49 -19.53 3.77
N VAL A 57 -14.82 -19.92 2.53
CA VAL A 57 -14.17 -21.04 1.83
C VAL A 57 -13.65 -20.64 0.46
N SER A 58 -12.59 -21.30 -0.02
CA SER A 58 -12.03 -21.10 -1.37
C SER A 58 -12.73 -22.03 -2.36
N ALA A 59 -13.39 -21.46 -3.34
CA ALA A 59 -14.27 -22.20 -4.27
C ALA A 59 -13.51 -23.10 -5.26
N GLY A 60 -12.30 -22.73 -5.67
CA GLY A 60 -11.45 -23.55 -6.54
C GLY A 60 -12.05 -23.99 -7.87
N GLY A 61 -13.12 -23.32 -8.33
CA GLY A 61 -13.76 -23.58 -9.65
C GLY A 61 -14.79 -24.73 -9.70
N ASP A 62 -14.97 -25.50 -8.61
CA ASP A 62 -15.96 -26.58 -8.54
C ASP A 62 -17.11 -26.23 -7.60
N VAL A 63 -18.26 -25.84 -8.18
CA VAL A 63 -19.48 -25.52 -7.42
C VAL A 63 -19.96 -26.69 -6.58
N SER A 64 -19.80 -27.93 -7.06
CA SER A 64 -20.32 -29.11 -6.38
C SER A 64 -19.63 -29.39 -5.03
N GLN A 65 -18.38 -28.95 -4.87
CA GLN A 65 -17.58 -29.14 -3.66
C GLN A 65 -18.26 -28.56 -2.41
N TYR A 66 -18.94 -27.41 -2.54
CA TYR A 66 -19.58 -26.72 -1.41
C TYR A 66 -21.09 -26.66 -1.48
N ALA A 67 -21.74 -27.28 -2.50
CA ALA A 67 -23.17 -27.18 -2.71
C ALA A 67 -24.00 -27.58 -1.47
N ASP A 68 -23.67 -28.68 -0.83
CA ASP A 68 -24.38 -29.15 0.36
C ASP A 68 -24.09 -28.28 1.59
N ALA A 69 -22.84 -27.83 1.76
CA ALA A 69 -22.50 -26.88 2.85
C ALA A 69 -23.25 -25.56 2.71
N ILE A 70 -23.40 -25.05 1.48
CA ILE A 70 -24.17 -23.83 1.19
C ILE A 70 -25.67 -24.04 1.50
N ARG A 71 -26.28 -25.15 1.01
CA ARG A 71 -27.68 -25.51 1.30
C ARG A 71 -27.95 -25.61 2.80
N ASN A 72 -26.99 -26.11 3.54
CA ASN A 72 -27.07 -26.23 5.00
C ASN A 72 -26.79 -24.91 5.75
N GLY A 73 -26.53 -23.82 5.03
CA GLY A 73 -26.23 -22.49 5.62
C GLY A 73 -24.89 -22.43 6.35
N GLN A 74 -23.92 -23.25 5.96
CA GLN A 74 -22.59 -23.37 6.59
C GLN A 74 -21.50 -22.49 5.95
N VAL A 75 -21.84 -21.71 4.92
CA VAL A 75 -20.92 -20.83 4.17
C VAL A 75 -21.49 -19.44 4.09
N GLY A 76 -20.79 -18.45 4.58
CA GLY A 76 -21.15 -17.04 4.51
C GLY A 76 -20.46 -16.29 3.38
N SER A 77 -19.28 -16.77 2.96
CA SER A 77 -18.45 -16.17 1.93
C SER A 77 -17.70 -17.23 1.14
N ILE A 78 -17.47 -16.95 -0.14
CA ILE A 78 -16.55 -17.71 -1.00
C ILE A 78 -15.46 -16.78 -1.54
N LEU A 79 -14.27 -17.32 -1.79
CA LEU A 79 -13.19 -16.59 -2.44
C LEU A 79 -12.61 -17.39 -3.61
N ASN A 80 -11.87 -16.71 -4.50
CA ASN A 80 -11.15 -17.29 -5.63
C ASN A 80 -12.03 -17.87 -6.75
N GLU A 81 -13.30 -17.44 -6.87
CA GLU A 81 -14.12 -17.69 -8.05
C GLU A 81 -14.41 -16.37 -8.75
N VAL A 82 -14.20 -16.34 -10.07
CA VAL A 82 -14.39 -15.14 -10.90
C VAL A 82 -15.25 -15.41 -12.14
N ASP A 83 -15.61 -16.68 -12.40
CA ASP A 83 -16.52 -17.02 -13.51
C ASP A 83 -17.95 -16.61 -13.12
N PRO A 84 -18.57 -15.64 -13.84
CA PRO A 84 -19.88 -15.12 -13.50
C PRO A 84 -21.00 -16.18 -13.58
N VAL A 85 -20.84 -17.23 -14.40
CA VAL A 85 -21.81 -18.35 -14.47
C VAL A 85 -21.77 -19.15 -13.17
N LYS A 86 -20.57 -19.48 -12.69
CA LYS A 86 -20.39 -20.22 -11.44
C LYS A 86 -20.77 -19.39 -10.21
N ILE A 87 -20.42 -18.10 -10.20
CA ILE A 87 -20.83 -17.18 -9.13
C ILE A 87 -22.37 -17.13 -9.06
N ASN A 88 -23.05 -16.99 -10.18
CA ASN A 88 -24.51 -17.01 -10.22
C ASN A 88 -25.08 -18.35 -9.69
N GLU A 89 -24.43 -19.48 -9.98
CA GLU A 89 -24.86 -20.78 -9.44
C GLU A 89 -24.63 -20.87 -7.91
N PHE A 90 -23.51 -20.41 -7.39
CA PHE A 90 -23.29 -20.31 -5.95
C PHE A 90 -24.33 -19.42 -5.27
N GLN A 91 -24.66 -18.28 -5.88
CA GLN A 91 -25.69 -17.37 -5.37
C GLN A 91 -27.07 -18.04 -5.42
N ARG A 92 -27.38 -18.75 -6.49
CA ARG A 92 -28.65 -19.50 -6.62
C ARG A 92 -28.82 -20.51 -5.49
N LEU A 93 -27.80 -21.32 -5.21
CA LEU A 93 -27.81 -22.27 -4.09
C LEU A 93 -28.08 -21.57 -2.75
N SER A 94 -27.44 -20.43 -2.51
CA SER A 94 -27.54 -19.70 -1.25
C SER A 94 -28.87 -18.97 -1.10
N VAL A 95 -29.35 -18.33 -2.16
CA VAL A 95 -30.56 -17.49 -2.14
C VAL A 95 -31.83 -18.32 -2.27
N GLU A 96 -31.87 -19.33 -3.16
CA GLU A 96 -33.08 -20.06 -3.50
C GLU A 96 -33.24 -21.40 -2.76
N GLU A 97 -32.11 -22.02 -2.31
CA GLU A 97 -32.16 -23.36 -1.71
C GLU A 97 -31.89 -23.35 -0.19
N THR A 98 -31.71 -22.16 0.43
CA THR A 98 -31.57 -22.04 1.89
C THR A 98 -32.81 -21.44 2.53
N ARG A 99 -32.98 -21.67 3.85
CA ARG A 99 -34.18 -21.20 4.59
C ARG A 99 -34.28 -19.66 4.65
N LEU A 100 -33.19 -18.95 4.69
CA LEU A 100 -33.14 -17.49 4.90
C LEU A 100 -32.80 -16.71 3.62
N GLY A 101 -32.30 -17.38 2.58
CA GLY A 101 -31.94 -16.74 1.33
C GLY A 101 -30.85 -15.66 1.47
N ILE A 102 -29.86 -15.88 2.32
CA ILE A 102 -28.77 -14.93 2.55
C ILE A 102 -27.73 -15.08 1.45
N PRO A 103 -27.48 -14.07 0.61
CA PRO A 103 -26.49 -14.16 -0.47
C PRO A 103 -25.06 -14.33 0.07
N LEU A 104 -24.23 -15.01 -0.70
CA LEU A 104 -22.80 -15.14 -0.41
C LEU A 104 -22.06 -13.84 -0.69
N LEU A 105 -21.03 -13.55 0.13
CA LEU A 105 -20.07 -12.49 -0.14
C LEU A 105 -18.90 -13.11 -0.94
N VAL A 106 -18.71 -12.69 -2.18
CA VAL A 106 -17.68 -13.22 -3.08
C VAL A 106 -16.43 -12.36 -3.02
N GLY A 107 -15.31 -12.95 -2.59
CA GLY A 107 -14.02 -12.31 -2.40
C GLY A 107 -12.97 -12.69 -3.43
N ARG A 108 -12.06 -11.75 -3.75
CA ARG A 108 -10.88 -11.94 -4.60
C ARG A 108 -9.79 -10.93 -4.23
N ASP A 109 -8.52 -11.31 -4.39
CA ASP A 109 -7.41 -10.38 -4.30
C ASP A 109 -7.34 -9.53 -5.58
N VAL A 110 -8.00 -8.38 -5.55
CA VAL A 110 -7.96 -7.34 -6.59
C VAL A 110 -7.10 -6.21 -6.06
N ILE A 111 -5.77 -6.38 -6.13
CA ILE A 111 -4.80 -5.54 -5.39
C ILE A 111 -4.46 -4.27 -6.17
N HIS A 112 -4.15 -4.38 -7.46
CA HIS A 112 -3.81 -3.25 -8.31
C HIS A 112 -4.39 -3.39 -9.74
N GLY A 113 -5.65 -3.75 -9.79
CA GLY A 113 -6.41 -4.01 -11.01
C GLY A 113 -7.03 -5.39 -10.99
N PHE A 114 -7.96 -5.63 -11.91
CA PHE A 114 -8.58 -6.93 -12.12
C PHE A 114 -8.10 -7.52 -13.46
N HIS A 115 -8.80 -7.32 -14.56
CA HIS A 115 -8.27 -7.63 -15.90
C HIS A 115 -7.31 -6.54 -16.38
N THR A 116 -7.73 -5.27 -16.31
CA THR A 116 -6.81 -4.15 -16.54
C THR A 116 -5.93 -3.98 -15.32
N VAL A 117 -4.66 -4.40 -15.44
CA VAL A 117 -3.68 -4.33 -14.34
C VAL A 117 -2.95 -3.00 -14.39
N PHE A 118 -2.95 -2.29 -13.26
CA PHE A 118 -2.22 -1.06 -13.01
C PHE A 118 -0.80 -1.36 -12.47
N PRO A 119 0.08 -0.36 -12.33
CA PRO A 119 1.34 -0.57 -11.62
C PRO A 119 1.10 -1.19 -10.24
N ILE A 120 2.06 -1.99 -9.75
CA ILE A 120 1.99 -2.52 -8.38
C ILE A 120 1.82 -1.37 -7.37
N PRO A 121 1.24 -1.61 -6.17
CA PRO A 121 0.95 -0.56 -5.19
C PRO A 121 2.13 0.34 -4.85
N LEU A 122 3.36 -0.19 -4.77
CA LEU A 122 4.56 0.62 -4.61
C LEU A 122 4.80 1.59 -5.79
N GLY A 123 4.45 1.18 -7.01
CA GLY A 123 4.45 2.04 -8.20
C GLY A 123 3.30 3.06 -8.16
N LEU A 124 2.11 2.66 -7.69
CA LEU A 124 1.00 3.60 -7.46
C LEU A 124 1.39 4.71 -6.48
N ALA A 125 2.05 4.36 -5.38
CA ALA A 125 2.54 5.33 -4.39
C ALA A 125 3.59 6.28 -4.98
N ALA A 126 4.42 5.81 -5.93
CA ALA A 126 5.42 6.64 -6.62
C ALA A 126 4.81 7.78 -7.45
N THR A 127 3.53 7.71 -7.79
CA THR A 127 2.82 8.80 -8.46
C THR A 127 2.63 10.03 -7.56
N PHE A 128 2.55 9.84 -6.24
CA PHE A 128 2.07 10.88 -5.31
C PHE A 128 0.77 11.53 -5.79
N ASP A 129 -0.11 10.73 -6.42
CA ASP A 129 -1.40 11.17 -6.96
C ASP A 129 -2.55 10.28 -6.47
N PRO A 130 -3.19 10.64 -5.34
CA PRO A 130 -4.34 9.90 -4.83
C PRO A 130 -5.52 9.83 -5.80
N ALA A 131 -5.67 10.82 -6.70
CA ALA A 131 -6.78 10.81 -7.65
C ALA A 131 -6.62 9.73 -8.73
N LEU A 132 -5.40 9.51 -9.23
CA LEU A 132 -5.10 8.39 -10.13
C LEU A 132 -5.29 7.04 -9.45
N VAL A 133 -4.90 6.94 -8.17
CA VAL A 133 -5.07 5.72 -7.39
C VAL A 133 -6.56 5.42 -7.16
N GLU A 134 -7.38 6.44 -6.84
CA GLU A 134 -8.84 6.30 -6.74
C GLU A 134 -9.45 5.86 -8.08
N GLU A 135 -9.03 6.45 -9.21
CA GLU A 135 -9.49 6.07 -10.55
C GLU A 135 -9.15 4.61 -10.86
N GLY A 136 -7.91 4.18 -10.61
CA GLY A 136 -7.46 2.80 -10.83
C GLY A 136 -8.24 1.79 -10.00
N ALA A 137 -8.45 2.05 -8.71
CA ALA A 137 -9.25 1.21 -7.82
C ALA A 137 -10.75 1.18 -8.24
N ARG A 138 -11.28 2.30 -8.75
CA ARG A 138 -12.64 2.37 -9.29
C ARG A 138 -12.82 1.48 -10.53
N ILE A 139 -11.86 1.54 -11.46
CA ILE A 139 -11.85 0.70 -12.66
C ILE A 139 -11.78 -0.79 -12.26
N ALA A 140 -10.88 -1.13 -11.34
CA ALA A 140 -10.77 -2.49 -10.83
C ALA A 140 -12.08 -3.00 -10.23
N ALA A 141 -12.79 -2.16 -9.46
CA ALA A 141 -14.10 -2.50 -8.90
C ALA A 141 -15.17 -2.69 -9.97
N ILE A 142 -15.21 -1.84 -11.01
CA ILE A 142 -16.16 -1.97 -12.13
C ILE A 142 -15.95 -3.30 -12.85
N GLU A 143 -14.69 -3.65 -13.17
CA GLU A 143 -14.39 -4.90 -13.86
C GLU A 143 -14.71 -6.13 -13.00
N ALA A 144 -14.31 -6.13 -11.73
CA ALA A 144 -14.51 -7.26 -10.83
C ALA A 144 -15.99 -7.48 -10.44
N THR A 145 -16.73 -6.41 -10.16
CA THR A 145 -18.14 -6.52 -9.78
C THR A 145 -19.03 -6.99 -10.93
N ALA A 146 -18.67 -6.66 -12.16
CA ALA A 146 -19.33 -7.17 -13.35
C ALA A 146 -19.26 -8.70 -13.44
N GLN A 147 -18.20 -9.31 -12.90
CA GLN A 147 -18.08 -10.77 -12.79
C GLN A 147 -18.68 -11.35 -11.51
N GLY A 148 -19.12 -10.51 -10.58
CA GLY A 148 -19.77 -10.93 -9.33
C GLY A 148 -18.87 -10.88 -8.10
N VAL A 149 -17.62 -10.45 -8.23
CA VAL A 149 -16.74 -10.22 -7.09
C VAL A 149 -17.16 -8.93 -6.37
N ARG A 150 -17.52 -9.03 -5.09
CA ARG A 150 -18.06 -7.89 -4.32
C ARG A 150 -17.19 -7.54 -3.10
N TRP A 151 -16.06 -8.19 -2.94
CA TRP A 151 -15.13 -8.00 -1.85
C TRP A 151 -13.69 -8.14 -2.35
N THR A 152 -12.85 -7.13 -2.14
CA THR A 152 -11.40 -7.23 -2.40
C THR A 152 -10.62 -7.28 -1.10
N PHE A 153 -9.48 -7.98 -1.10
CA PHE A 153 -8.52 -7.98 0.02
C PHE A 153 -7.44 -6.92 -0.24
N SER A 154 -7.87 -5.67 -0.38
CA SER A 154 -7.08 -4.48 -0.68
C SER A 154 -7.78 -3.25 -0.08
N PRO A 155 -7.03 -2.18 0.32
CA PRO A 155 -5.58 -1.96 0.19
C PRO A 155 -4.75 -2.64 1.28
N MET A 156 -3.46 -2.88 0.97
CA MET A 156 -2.46 -3.27 1.95
C MET A 156 -1.78 -2.02 2.54
N LEU A 157 -1.84 -1.88 3.86
CA LEU A 157 -1.43 -0.68 4.62
C LEU A 157 -0.25 -0.98 5.57
N ASP A 158 0.59 -1.92 5.19
CA ASP A 158 1.74 -2.32 5.97
C ASP A 158 2.93 -1.40 5.67
N ILE A 159 3.21 -0.47 6.56
CA ILE A 159 4.42 0.36 6.48
C ILE A 159 5.64 -0.56 6.43
N ALA A 160 6.38 -0.54 5.33
CA ALA A 160 7.54 -1.38 5.07
C ALA A 160 8.83 -0.56 4.99
N ARG A 161 9.82 -0.91 5.81
CA ARG A 161 11.12 -0.23 5.92
C ARG A 161 12.30 -1.14 5.56
N ASP A 162 12.00 -2.39 5.23
CA ASP A 162 13.00 -3.39 4.85
C ASP A 162 12.67 -3.95 3.46
N PRO A 163 13.39 -3.55 2.40
CA PRO A 163 13.09 -3.99 1.04
C PRO A 163 13.40 -5.47 0.76
N ARG A 164 13.98 -6.18 1.73
CA ARG A 164 14.11 -7.65 1.65
C ARG A 164 12.76 -8.36 1.73
N TRP A 165 11.76 -7.73 2.37
CA TRP A 165 10.40 -8.26 2.45
C TRP A 165 9.72 -8.25 1.08
N GLY A 166 9.26 -9.42 0.62
CA GLY A 166 8.66 -9.56 -0.72
C GLY A 166 7.36 -8.79 -0.90
N ARG A 167 6.56 -8.69 0.17
CA ARG A 167 5.27 -8.01 0.17
C ARG A 167 5.37 -6.48 0.14
N ILE A 168 6.56 -5.92 0.22
CA ILE A 168 6.76 -4.47 0.00
C ILE A 168 6.17 -3.99 -1.33
N ALA A 169 6.07 -4.89 -2.32
CA ALA A 169 5.44 -4.64 -3.62
C ALA A 169 3.95 -4.29 -3.52
N GLU A 170 3.28 -4.72 -2.45
CA GLU A 170 1.83 -4.63 -2.27
C GLU A 170 1.37 -3.36 -1.53
N GLY A 171 2.30 -2.60 -0.91
CA GLY A 171 2.01 -1.43 -0.08
C GLY A 171 2.53 -0.12 -0.66
N SER A 172 2.34 0.97 0.09
CA SER A 172 2.72 2.33 -0.33
C SER A 172 4.12 2.77 0.15
N GLY A 173 4.93 1.84 0.67
CA GLY A 173 6.31 2.09 1.08
C GLY A 173 6.49 2.41 2.57
N GLU A 174 7.36 3.38 2.88
CA GLU A 174 7.86 3.59 4.26
C GLU A 174 7.15 4.71 5.03
N ASP A 175 6.36 5.55 4.35
CA ASP A 175 5.81 6.77 4.93
C ASP A 175 4.36 6.65 5.35
N THR A 176 4.08 6.97 6.61
CA THR A 176 2.75 6.88 7.23
C THR A 176 1.73 7.84 6.59
N TYR A 177 2.15 9.05 6.19
CA TYR A 177 1.25 10.04 5.61
C TYR A 177 0.88 9.68 4.16
N LEU A 178 1.87 9.32 3.35
CA LEU A 178 1.66 8.89 1.98
C LEU A 178 0.74 7.66 1.94
N ASP A 179 1.03 6.65 2.75
CA ASP A 179 0.21 5.43 2.82
C ASP A 179 -1.23 5.73 3.25
N ALA A 180 -1.43 6.63 4.24
CA ALA A 180 -2.77 7.05 4.63
C ALA A 180 -3.54 7.72 3.48
N ARG A 181 -2.88 8.54 2.64
CA ARG A 181 -3.53 9.19 1.47
C ARG A 181 -3.87 8.18 0.39
N MET A 182 -2.98 7.21 0.11
CA MET A 182 -3.23 6.13 -0.83
C MET A 182 -4.35 5.20 -0.34
N ALA A 183 -4.36 4.89 0.96
CA ALA A 183 -5.42 4.08 1.59
C ALA A 183 -6.82 4.69 1.41
N GLU A 184 -6.97 5.99 1.69
CA GLU A 184 -8.23 6.70 1.48
C GLU A 184 -8.68 6.66 0.03
N ALA A 185 -7.76 6.91 -0.91
CA ALA A 185 -8.04 6.88 -2.34
C ALA A 185 -8.52 5.49 -2.81
N MET A 186 -7.84 4.42 -2.38
CA MET A 186 -8.23 3.06 -2.74
C MET A 186 -9.59 2.66 -2.14
N VAL A 187 -9.89 3.05 -0.90
CA VAL A 187 -11.20 2.82 -0.28
C VAL A 187 -12.30 3.51 -1.08
N TYR A 188 -12.13 4.80 -1.43
CA TYR A 188 -13.09 5.53 -2.24
C TYR A 188 -13.23 4.94 -3.65
N GLY A 189 -12.15 4.50 -4.25
CA GLY A 189 -12.16 3.85 -5.56
C GLY A 189 -12.94 2.54 -5.54
N TYR A 190 -12.60 1.61 -4.67
CA TYR A 190 -13.27 0.30 -4.60
C TYR A 190 -14.74 0.42 -4.20
N GLN A 191 -15.04 1.20 -3.19
CA GLN A 191 -16.40 1.29 -2.63
C GLN A 191 -17.30 2.27 -3.37
N GLY A 192 -16.69 3.21 -4.15
CA GLY A 192 -17.39 4.38 -4.66
C GLY A 192 -17.70 5.38 -3.55
N ARG A 193 -17.88 6.65 -3.89
CA ARG A 193 -18.30 7.68 -2.93
C ARG A 193 -19.79 7.56 -2.56
N GLU A 194 -20.57 6.95 -3.44
CA GLU A 194 -21.95 6.51 -3.23
C GLU A 194 -22.04 5.05 -3.68
N ALA A 195 -22.55 4.18 -2.79
CA ALA A 195 -22.62 2.76 -3.07
C ALA A 195 -23.64 2.45 -4.18
N ASP A 196 -23.22 1.65 -5.15
CA ASP A 196 -24.04 1.15 -6.25
C ASP A 196 -23.71 -0.32 -6.59
N THR A 197 -24.25 -0.85 -7.68
CA THR A 197 -24.00 -2.23 -8.11
C THR A 197 -22.57 -2.49 -8.56
N THR A 198 -21.76 -1.45 -8.78
CA THR A 198 -20.35 -1.54 -9.12
C THR A 198 -19.42 -1.32 -7.90
N SER A 199 -20.00 -1.14 -6.71
CA SER A 199 -19.27 -1.02 -5.46
C SER A 199 -18.78 -2.37 -4.96
N MET A 200 -17.52 -2.41 -4.52
CA MET A 200 -16.84 -3.57 -3.96
C MET A 200 -16.30 -3.22 -2.57
N ALA A 201 -16.58 -4.04 -1.55
CA ALA A 201 -16.04 -3.78 -0.21
C ALA A 201 -14.51 -3.81 -0.23
N ALA A 202 -13.88 -2.77 0.27
CA ALA A 202 -12.45 -2.74 0.54
C ALA A 202 -12.15 -3.51 1.83
N CYS A 203 -11.02 -4.24 1.86
CA CYS A 203 -10.51 -4.92 3.04
C CYS A 203 -9.12 -4.41 3.36
N VAL A 204 -9.02 -3.52 4.33
CA VAL A 204 -7.73 -2.96 4.74
C VAL A 204 -6.92 -4.01 5.47
N LYS A 205 -5.68 -4.25 5.03
CA LYS A 205 -4.82 -5.34 5.50
C LYS A 205 -3.36 -4.90 5.61
N HIS A 206 -2.51 -5.57 6.40
CA HIS A 206 -2.84 -6.62 7.39
C HIS A 206 -2.72 -6.01 8.78
N PHE A 207 -3.74 -6.10 9.57
CA PHE A 207 -3.83 -5.41 10.88
C PHE A 207 -3.15 -6.25 11.96
N VAL A 208 -1.94 -5.89 12.48
CA VAL A 208 -1.15 -4.69 12.22
C VAL A 208 0.35 -4.95 12.43
N GLY A 209 1.15 -4.17 11.70
CA GLY A 209 2.61 -4.13 11.90
C GLY A 209 3.39 -5.15 11.09
N TYR A 210 2.77 -5.85 10.17
CA TYR A 210 3.36 -6.94 9.41
C TYR A 210 4.59 -6.54 8.57
N GLY A 211 4.63 -5.31 8.03
CA GLY A 211 5.78 -4.77 7.29
C GLY A 211 7.05 -4.55 8.13
N ALA A 212 6.97 -4.73 9.46
CA ALA A 212 8.11 -4.69 10.37
C ALA A 212 8.67 -6.08 10.71
N ALA A 213 8.31 -7.11 9.95
CA ALA A 213 8.78 -8.49 10.14
C ALA A 213 10.31 -8.56 10.24
N GLU A 214 10.81 -9.28 11.24
CA GLU A 214 12.22 -9.30 11.61
C GLU A 214 13.11 -9.79 10.45
N GLY A 215 14.07 -8.95 10.06
CA GLY A 215 15.00 -9.24 8.97
C GLY A 215 14.36 -9.25 7.58
N GLY A 216 13.19 -8.63 7.41
CA GLY A 216 12.44 -8.62 6.15
C GLY A 216 11.96 -10.01 5.73
N ARG A 217 11.82 -10.95 6.68
CA ARG A 217 11.36 -12.31 6.41
C ARG A 217 9.86 -12.39 6.63
N ASP A 218 9.16 -12.84 5.63
CA ASP A 218 7.71 -12.99 5.71
C ASP A 218 7.28 -13.94 6.84
N TYR A 219 6.12 -13.72 7.43
CA TYR A 219 5.54 -14.48 8.55
C TYR A 219 6.33 -14.43 9.88
N ASN A 220 7.41 -13.62 9.94
CA ASN A 220 8.20 -13.51 11.17
C ASN A 220 7.58 -12.53 12.17
N SER A 221 8.00 -12.69 13.43
CA SER A 221 7.61 -11.85 14.56
C SER A 221 7.97 -10.39 14.34
N THR A 222 7.19 -9.51 14.96
CA THR A 222 7.48 -8.08 15.07
C THR A 222 7.60 -7.67 16.54
N PHE A 223 8.42 -6.66 16.81
CA PHE A 223 8.69 -6.17 18.17
C PHE A 223 8.39 -4.67 18.26
N LEU A 224 7.16 -4.32 17.92
CA LEU A 224 6.70 -2.93 17.93
C LEU A 224 6.11 -2.57 19.29
N THR A 225 6.64 -1.53 19.90
CA THR A 225 6.02 -0.94 21.10
C THR A 225 4.68 -0.33 20.75
N GLU A 226 3.77 -0.20 21.74
CA GLU A 226 2.48 0.49 21.55
C GLU A 226 2.65 1.88 20.92
N ARG A 227 3.66 2.64 21.32
CA ARG A 227 3.93 3.97 20.75
C ARG A 227 4.36 3.92 19.28
N GLN A 228 5.14 2.92 18.88
CA GLN A 228 5.50 2.72 17.47
C GLN A 228 4.26 2.34 16.66
N LEU A 229 3.45 1.41 17.17
CA LEU A 229 2.16 1.07 16.54
C LEU A 229 1.31 2.32 16.33
N ARG A 230 1.06 3.10 17.40
CA ARG A 230 0.16 4.26 17.38
C ARG A 230 0.68 5.44 16.54
N ASN A 231 1.99 5.64 16.45
CA ASN A 231 2.57 6.77 15.73
C ASN A 231 2.88 6.46 14.26
N PHE A 232 3.11 5.19 13.88
CA PHE A 232 3.57 4.87 12.54
C PHE A 232 2.72 3.82 11.81
N TYR A 233 2.30 2.75 12.47
CA TYR A 233 1.67 1.60 11.79
C TYR A 233 0.14 1.62 11.80
N LEU A 234 -0.48 2.20 12.83
CA LEU A 234 -1.93 2.31 12.95
C LEU A 234 -2.56 3.47 12.13
N PRO A 235 -1.91 4.64 11.92
CA PRO A 235 -2.56 5.77 11.29
C PRO A 235 -3.10 5.52 9.87
N PRO A 236 -2.47 4.73 8.96
CA PRO A 236 -3.06 4.41 7.67
C PRO A 236 -4.38 3.65 7.79
N PHE A 237 -4.47 2.69 8.73
CA PHE A 237 -5.71 1.97 9.01
C PHE A 237 -6.81 2.89 9.58
N GLU A 238 -6.44 3.79 10.49
CA GLU A 238 -7.38 4.79 11.03
C GLU A 238 -7.92 5.71 9.92
N ALA A 239 -7.06 6.13 8.98
CA ALA A 239 -7.45 6.94 7.82
C ALA A 239 -8.41 6.19 6.89
N ALA A 240 -8.10 4.94 6.57
CA ALA A 240 -8.96 4.09 5.75
C ALA A 240 -10.33 3.82 6.40
N ILE A 241 -10.38 3.60 7.72
CA ILE A 241 -11.63 3.44 8.45
C ILE A 241 -12.45 4.73 8.45
N LYS A 242 -11.81 5.89 8.62
CA LYS A 242 -12.47 7.20 8.49
C LYS A 242 -13.00 7.47 7.07
N ALA A 243 -12.34 6.93 6.05
CA ALA A 243 -12.82 6.94 4.67
C ALA A 243 -13.99 5.96 4.43
N GLY A 244 -14.36 5.15 5.42
CA GLY A 244 -15.50 4.24 5.38
C GLY A 244 -15.16 2.81 4.94
N ALA A 245 -13.92 2.34 5.09
CA ALA A 245 -13.55 0.95 4.78
C ALA A 245 -14.51 -0.04 5.44
N MET A 246 -15.12 -0.92 4.66
CA MET A 246 -16.17 -1.84 5.13
C MET A 246 -15.62 -3.04 5.86
N THR A 247 -14.40 -3.46 5.55
CA THR A 247 -13.81 -4.68 6.12
C THR A 247 -12.33 -4.50 6.45
N LEU A 248 -11.82 -5.37 7.31
CA LEU A 248 -10.42 -5.38 7.75
C LEU A 248 -9.96 -6.82 7.92
N MET A 249 -8.68 -7.09 7.60
CA MET A 249 -8.05 -8.41 7.74
C MET A 249 -6.95 -8.36 8.80
N THR A 250 -6.94 -9.34 9.73
CA THR A 250 -5.86 -9.50 10.70
C THR A 250 -4.60 -10.05 10.04
N SER A 251 -3.42 -9.69 10.54
CA SER A 251 -2.14 -10.13 9.96
C SER A 251 -1.68 -11.49 10.48
N PHE A 252 -0.74 -12.11 9.76
CA PHE A 252 -0.12 -13.39 10.13
C PHE A 252 0.83 -13.29 11.33
N ASN A 253 1.58 -12.17 11.44
CA ASN A 253 2.62 -12.02 12.43
C ASN A 253 2.09 -11.93 13.86
N ASP A 254 2.92 -12.33 14.80
CA ASP A 254 2.80 -11.88 16.17
C ASP A 254 3.50 -10.53 16.37
N ASN A 255 2.97 -9.71 17.25
CA ASN A 255 3.68 -8.53 17.75
C ASN A 255 3.89 -8.70 19.25
N ASP A 256 5.15 -8.60 19.67
CA ASP A 256 5.53 -8.79 21.10
C ASP A 256 5.00 -10.12 21.67
N GLY A 257 5.04 -11.19 20.84
CA GLY A 257 4.63 -12.55 21.19
C GLY A 257 3.12 -12.82 21.16
N VAL A 258 2.29 -11.89 20.67
CA VAL A 258 0.84 -12.09 20.56
C VAL A 258 0.41 -12.05 19.08
N PRO A 259 -0.01 -13.21 18.48
CA PRO A 259 -0.51 -13.26 17.11
C PRO A 259 -1.69 -12.31 16.90
N SER A 260 -1.65 -11.54 15.81
CA SER A 260 -2.62 -10.46 15.55
C SER A 260 -4.07 -10.95 15.56
N THR A 261 -4.36 -12.14 15.03
CA THR A 261 -5.70 -12.75 15.00
C THR A 261 -6.28 -13.00 16.38
N GLY A 262 -5.44 -13.28 17.39
CA GLY A 262 -5.85 -13.47 18.79
C GLY A 262 -5.58 -12.26 19.69
N ASN A 263 -5.13 -11.14 19.14
CA ASN A 263 -4.68 -9.99 19.92
C ASN A 263 -5.84 -9.07 20.32
N THR A 264 -6.31 -9.22 21.56
CA THR A 264 -7.40 -8.41 22.09
C THR A 264 -7.07 -6.93 22.18
N PHE A 265 -5.80 -6.57 22.40
CA PHE A 265 -5.40 -5.15 22.49
C PHE A 265 -5.61 -4.44 21.15
N VAL A 266 -5.14 -5.00 20.04
CA VAL A 266 -5.28 -4.31 18.74
C VAL A 266 -6.69 -4.43 18.16
N VAL A 267 -7.32 -5.61 18.22
CA VAL A 267 -8.64 -5.84 17.59
C VAL A 267 -9.78 -5.32 18.48
N LYS A 268 -9.78 -5.67 19.78
CA LYS A 268 -10.90 -5.34 20.65
C LYS A 268 -10.78 -3.94 21.25
N ASP A 269 -9.60 -3.60 21.81
CA ASP A 269 -9.47 -2.36 22.56
C ASP A 269 -9.27 -1.16 21.61
N ILE A 270 -8.33 -1.23 20.66
CA ILE A 270 -8.10 -0.15 19.71
C ILE A 270 -9.18 -0.12 18.62
N LEU A 271 -9.28 -1.18 17.80
CA LEU A 271 -10.13 -1.17 16.62
C LEU A 271 -11.62 -1.03 16.96
N ARG A 272 -12.14 -1.93 17.83
CA ARG A 272 -13.55 -1.92 18.21
C ARG A 272 -13.87 -0.87 19.28
N GLY A 273 -12.98 -0.71 20.27
CA GLY A 273 -13.20 0.16 21.43
C GLY A 273 -12.91 1.63 21.15
N GLU A 274 -11.68 1.98 20.82
CA GLU A 274 -11.27 3.36 20.63
C GLU A 274 -11.82 3.93 19.31
N TRP A 275 -11.65 3.22 18.19
CA TRP A 275 -12.08 3.70 16.88
C TRP A 275 -13.57 3.43 16.61
N GLY A 276 -14.17 2.47 17.32
CA GLY A 276 -15.57 2.11 17.15
C GLY A 276 -15.89 1.43 15.84
N PHE A 277 -14.90 0.77 15.21
CA PHE A 277 -15.09 0.08 13.95
C PHE A 277 -16.18 -0.99 14.05
N ASP A 278 -17.21 -0.88 13.23
CA ASP A 278 -18.36 -1.78 13.18
C ASP A 278 -18.50 -2.51 11.83
N GLY A 279 -17.45 -2.47 11.00
CA GLY A 279 -17.29 -3.29 9.81
C GLY A 279 -16.86 -4.73 10.13
N LEU A 280 -16.75 -5.55 9.08
CA LEU A 280 -16.37 -6.96 9.18
C LEU A 280 -14.84 -7.10 9.38
N VAL A 281 -14.43 -7.91 10.37
CA VAL A 281 -13.04 -8.34 10.56
C VAL A 281 -12.91 -9.81 10.18
N VAL A 282 -12.05 -10.11 9.19
CA VAL A 282 -11.73 -11.44 8.74
C VAL A 282 -10.31 -11.83 9.15
N THR A 283 -10.05 -13.11 9.38
CA THR A 283 -8.67 -13.61 9.49
C THR A 283 -7.98 -13.56 8.14
N ASP A 284 -6.67 -13.52 8.10
CA ASP A 284 -5.94 -13.92 6.92
C ASP A 284 -6.03 -15.45 6.71
N TRP A 285 -5.56 -15.95 5.56
CA TRP A 285 -5.66 -17.35 5.16
C TRP A 285 -5.07 -18.28 6.22
N ASN A 286 -5.94 -19.02 6.90
CA ASN A 286 -5.60 -19.93 8.00
C ASN A 286 -4.84 -19.28 9.18
N SER A 287 -4.76 -17.96 9.29
CA SER A 287 -3.97 -17.29 10.35
C SER A 287 -4.48 -17.60 11.77
N MET A 288 -5.76 -17.96 11.92
CA MET A 288 -6.28 -18.50 13.18
C MET A 288 -5.63 -19.85 13.52
N GLY A 289 -5.52 -20.77 12.56
CA GLY A 289 -4.87 -22.07 12.74
C GLY A 289 -3.38 -21.94 13.02
N GLU A 290 -2.74 -20.92 12.46
CA GLU A 290 -1.31 -20.65 12.66
C GLU A 290 -0.96 -20.22 14.09
N MET A 291 -1.93 -19.71 14.85
CA MET A 291 -1.72 -19.47 16.29
C MET A 291 -1.27 -20.72 17.06
N ILE A 292 -1.59 -21.93 16.57
CA ILE A 292 -1.08 -23.19 17.11
C ILE A 292 0.43 -23.31 16.83
N ASN A 293 0.87 -22.98 15.61
CA ASN A 293 2.28 -22.99 15.24
C ASN A 293 3.10 -21.94 16.01
N HIS A 294 2.52 -20.80 16.32
CA HIS A 294 3.10 -19.78 17.21
C HIS A 294 3.26 -20.28 18.66
N GLY A 295 2.65 -21.40 19.03
CA GLY A 295 2.59 -21.86 20.44
C GLY A 295 1.69 -21.00 21.31
N PHE A 296 0.79 -20.22 20.70
CA PHE A 296 -0.15 -19.34 21.39
C PHE A 296 -1.48 -20.06 21.69
N GLY A 297 -1.85 -21.07 20.89
CA GLY A 297 -3.01 -21.92 21.07
C GLY A 297 -2.66 -23.41 21.14
N GLU A 298 -3.43 -24.18 21.94
CA GLU A 298 -3.21 -25.63 22.09
C GLU A 298 -3.75 -26.42 20.92
N ASP A 299 -4.94 -26.04 20.43
CA ASP A 299 -5.64 -26.72 19.33
C ASP A 299 -6.61 -25.76 18.62
N ARG A 300 -7.38 -26.31 17.65
CA ARG A 300 -8.33 -25.51 16.87
C ARG A 300 -9.47 -24.92 17.70
N MET A 301 -9.88 -25.58 18.78
CA MET A 301 -10.93 -25.09 19.66
C MET A 301 -10.45 -23.88 20.48
N ASP A 302 -9.26 -23.97 21.05
CA ASP A 302 -8.63 -22.89 21.82
C ASP A 302 -8.36 -21.66 20.95
N VAL A 303 -7.85 -21.82 19.72
CA VAL A 303 -7.61 -20.65 18.82
C VAL A 303 -8.93 -20.05 18.31
N ALA A 304 -9.99 -20.85 18.12
CA ALA A 304 -11.31 -20.35 17.79
C ALA A 304 -11.90 -19.50 18.93
N GLU A 305 -11.75 -19.95 20.18
CA GLU A 305 -12.13 -19.17 21.38
C GLU A 305 -11.40 -17.85 21.43
N LYS A 306 -10.07 -17.86 21.29
CA LYS A 306 -9.22 -16.67 21.34
C LYS A 306 -9.58 -15.66 20.25
N ALA A 307 -9.72 -16.10 19.00
CA ALA A 307 -10.06 -15.23 17.87
C ALA A 307 -11.46 -14.61 18.04
N ALA A 308 -12.48 -15.41 18.41
CA ALA A 308 -13.84 -14.91 18.64
C ALA A 308 -13.88 -13.87 19.78
N ASN A 309 -13.19 -14.15 20.90
CA ASN A 309 -13.12 -13.24 22.05
C ASN A 309 -12.26 -11.99 21.78
N ALA A 310 -11.32 -12.05 20.81
CA ALA A 310 -10.59 -10.89 20.33
C ALA A 310 -11.43 -9.96 19.45
N GLY A 311 -12.55 -10.45 18.86
CA GLY A 311 -13.44 -9.64 18.04
C GLY A 311 -13.34 -9.86 16.53
N VAL A 312 -12.79 -11.01 16.11
CA VAL A 312 -12.78 -11.48 14.71
C VAL A 312 -14.18 -11.99 14.35
N ASP A 313 -14.68 -11.60 13.18
CA ASP A 313 -16.04 -11.91 12.72
C ASP A 313 -16.09 -13.09 11.74
N MET A 314 -15.06 -13.31 10.94
CA MET A 314 -15.05 -14.34 9.91
C MET A 314 -13.71 -15.09 9.86
N ASP A 315 -13.80 -16.40 9.72
CA ASP A 315 -12.68 -17.34 9.62
C ASP A 315 -12.42 -17.69 8.15
N MET A 316 -11.25 -17.32 7.65
CA MET A 316 -10.79 -17.68 6.31
C MET A 316 -10.01 -18.99 6.37
N MET A 317 -10.63 -20.10 5.92
CA MET A 317 -10.00 -21.39 5.64
C MET A 317 -9.53 -22.24 6.83
N THR A 318 -9.62 -21.78 8.08
CA THR A 318 -9.25 -22.61 9.25
C THR A 318 -10.34 -23.61 9.61
N PHE A 319 -11.62 -23.27 9.37
CA PHE A 319 -12.79 -24.00 9.83
C PHE A 319 -12.90 -24.13 11.35
N GLY A 320 -12.19 -23.28 12.10
CA GLY A 320 -12.20 -23.26 13.56
C GLY A 320 -13.54 -22.80 14.09
N PHE A 321 -14.11 -21.73 13.54
CA PHE A 321 -15.42 -21.23 13.95
C PHE A 321 -16.52 -22.22 13.62
N LEU A 322 -16.55 -22.75 12.39
CA LEU A 322 -17.58 -23.70 11.96
C LEU A 322 -17.58 -24.98 12.82
N SER A 323 -16.41 -25.44 13.25
CA SER A 323 -16.25 -26.72 13.96
C SER A 323 -16.49 -26.62 15.47
N HIS A 324 -16.20 -25.46 16.10
CA HIS A 324 -16.08 -25.40 17.56
C HIS A 324 -16.95 -24.32 18.24
N LEU A 325 -17.43 -23.27 17.55
CA LEU A 325 -18.16 -22.17 18.22
C LEU A 325 -19.47 -22.63 18.88
N GLU A 326 -20.16 -23.63 18.32
CA GLU A 326 -21.40 -24.14 18.94
C GLU A 326 -21.13 -24.76 20.33
N GLU A 327 -20.02 -25.51 20.46
CA GLU A 327 -19.60 -26.10 21.73
C GLU A 327 -19.10 -25.04 22.70
N LEU A 328 -18.25 -24.11 22.25
CA LEU A 328 -17.73 -22.99 23.06
C LEU A 328 -18.84 -22.09 23.61
N VAL A 329 -19.92 -21.91 22.85
CA VAL A 329 -21.10 -21.18 23.33
C VAL A 329 -21.87 -21.98 24.40
N LYS A 330 -22.04 -23.28 24.21
CA LYS A 330 -22.69 -24.17 25.20
C LYS A 330 -21.92 -24.24 26.52
N GLU A 331 -20.59 -24.20 26.45
CA GLU A 331 -19.70 -24.18 27.60
C GLU A 331 -19.61 -22.79 28.27
N GLY A 332 -20.04 -21.74 27.56
CA GLY A 332 -19.98 -20.36 28.03
C GLY A 332 -18.61 -19.70 27.87
N ALA A 333 -17.66 -20.34 27.16
CA ALA A 333 -16.33 -19.80 26.85
C ALA A 333 -16.42 -18.66 25.82
N VAL A 334 -17.36 -18.76 24.86
CA VAL A 334 -17.76 -17.67 23.95
C VAL A 334 -19.22 -17.32 24.22
N LYS A 335 -19.52 -16.01 24.34
CA LYS A 335 -20.89 -15.55 24.54
C LYS A 335 -21.66 -15.55 23.22
N GLU A 336 -22.95 -15.98 23.21
CA GLU A 336 -23.78 -15.89 22.00
C GLU A 336 -23.85 -14.45 21.46
N LYS A 337 -23.82 -13.43 22.33
CA LYS A 337 -23.74 -12.01 21.92
C LYS A 337 -22.47 -11.70 21.09
N THR A 338 -21.37 -12.41 21.31
CA THR A 338 -20.16 -12.27 20.47
C THR A 338 -20.45 -12.74 19.06
N ILE A 339 -21.12 -13.87 18.92
CA ILE A 339 -21.55 -14.40 17.60
C ILE A 339 -22.57 -13.44 16.95
N ASP A 340 -23.54 -12.92 17.70
CA ASP A 340 -24.51 -11.95 17.19
C ASP A 340 -23.85 -10.69 16.65
N ASN A 341 -22.83 -10.19 17.35
CA ASN A 341 -22.06 -9.01 16.89
C ASN A 341 -21.31 -9.30 15.58
N ALA A 342 -20.64 -10.44 15.50
CA ALA A 342 -19.90 -10.86 14.30
C ALA A 342 -20.85 -10.97 13.09
N VAL A 343 -21.97 -11.66 13.25
CA VAL A 343 -22.96 -11.83 12.17
C VAL A 343 -23.64 -10.50 11.80
N ARG A 344 -23.86 -9.61 12.77
CA ARG A 344 -24.36 -8.26 12.51
C ARG A 344 -23.43 -7.50 11.58
N ASN A 345 -22.12 -7.53 11.83
CA ASN A 345 -21.11 -6.88 11.00
C ASN A 345 -21.10 -7.48 9.57
N ILE A 346 -21.16 -8.81 9.46
CA ILE A 346 -21.20 -9.50 8.17
C ILE A 346 -22.46 -9.11 7.37
N LEU A 347 -23.64 -9.18 8.00
CA LEU A 347 -24.91 -8.84 7.36
C LEU A 347 -24.97 -7.38 6.94
N ARG A 348 -24.43 -6.47 7.77
CA ARG A 348 -24.34 -5.04 7.47
C ARG A 348 -23.60 -4.82 6.14
N VAL A 349 -22.42 -5.40 5.96
CA VAL A 349 -21.64 -5.31 4.70
C VAL A 349 -22.44 -5.87 3.52
N LYS A 350 -23.07 -7.04 3.66
CA LYS A 350 -23.90 -7.63 2.60
C LYS A 350 -25.07 -6.74 2.20
N PHE A 351 -25.75 -6.10 3.16
CA PHE A 351 -26.83 -5.16 2.87
C PHE A 351 -26.33 -3.87 2.22
N MET A 352 -25.21 -3.32 2.68
CA MET A 352 -24.60 -2.10 2.11
C MET A 352 -24.19 -2.30 0.66
N LEU A 353 -23.69 -3.48 0.30
CA LEU A 353 -23.37 -3.85 -1.07
C LEU A 353 -24.59 -4.14 -1.95
N GLY A 354 -25.81 -4.13 -1.38
CA GLY A 354 -27.04 -4.44 -2.13
C GLY A 354 -27.15 -5.89 -2.60
N LEU A 355 -26.43 -6.83 -1.94
CA LEU A 355 -26.43 -8.24 -2.36
C LEU A 355 -27.80 -8.90 -2.27
N PHE A 356 -28.66 -8.46 -1.36
CA PHE A 356 -30.03 -8.98 -1.23
C PHE A 356 -30.94 -8.53 -2.36
N GLU A 357 -30.70 -7.36 -2.94
CA GLU A 357 -31.45 -6.80 -4.06
C GLU A 357 -30.89 -7.28 -5.40
N HIS A 358 -29.56 -7.48 -5.48
CA HIS A 358 -28.82 -7.80 -6.71
C HIS A 358 -27.82 -8.94 -6.46
N PRO A 359 -28.30 -10.18 -6.19
CA PRO A 359 -27.39 -11.31 -5.92
C PRO A 359 -26.72 -11.87 -7.19
N TYR A 360 -27.28 -11.60 -8.37
CA TYR A 360 -26.84 -12.14 -9.66
C TYR A 360 -26.21 -11.07 -10.53
N VAL A 361 -25.36 -11.50 -11.46
CA VAL A 361 -24.73 -10.64 -12.47
C VAL A 361 -25.13 -11.06 -13.89
N ASP A 362 -25.09 -10.10 -14.82
CA ASP A 362 -25.30 -10.35 -16.25
C ASP A 362 -24.00 -10.83 -16.89
N VAL A 363 -23.97 -12.12 -17.28
CA VAL A 363 -22.80 -12.80 -17.84
C VAL A 363 -22.32 -12.17 -19.15
N GLU A 364 -23.21 -11.67 -19.98
CA GLU A 364 -22.83 -11.04 -21.26
C GLU A 364 -22.33 -9.59 -21.03
N ALA A 365 -22.95 -8.84 -20.14
CA ALA A 365 -22.50 -7.51 -19.77
C ALA A 365 -21.11 -7.54 -19.10
N ALA A 366 -20.79 -8.60 -18.35
CA ALA A 366 -19.49 -8.77 -17.68
C ALA A 366 -18.30 -8.71 -18.66
N LYS A 367 -18.46 -9.23 -19.88
CA LYS A 367 -17.41 -9.22 -20.91
C LYS A 367 -17.19 -7.84 -21.50
N ALA A 368 -18.21 -7.01 -21.55
CA ALA A 368 -18.18 -5.73 -22.27
C ALA A 368 -17.41 -4.64 -21.51
N VAL A 369 -17.21 -4.80 -20.20
CA VAL A 369 -16.54 -3.79 -19.35
C VAL A 369 -15.06 -4.04 -19.16
N GLN A 370 -14.53 -5.18 -19.66
CA GLN A 370 -13.13 -5.53 -19.50
C GLN A 370 -12.27 -4.83 -20.57
N TYR A 371 -11.08 -4.38 -20.20
CA TYR A 371 -10.09 -3.79 -21.13
C TYR A 371 -10.63 -2.66 -22.02
N THR A 372 -11.57 -1.85 -21.53
CA THR A 372 -12.07 -0.75 -22.36
C THR A 372 -10.96 0.25 -22.71
N PRO A 373 -11.08 1.00 -23.81
CA PRO A 373 -10.06 2.03 -24.17
C PRO A 373 -9.80 3.02 -23.05
N GLU A 374 -10.83 3.38 -22.26
CA GLU A 374 -10.76 4.27 -21.12
C GLU A 374 -9.94 3.65 -19.98
N HIS A 375 -10.18 2.37 -19.66
CA HIS A 375 -9.43 1.62 -18.64
C HIS A 375 -7.94 1.51 -19.01
N LEU A 376 -7.66 1.14 -20.27
CA LEU A 376 -6.28 1.05 -20.77
C LEU A 376 -5.59 2.41 -20.81
N ALA A 377 -6.31 3.50 -21.10
CA ALA A 377 -5.76 4.84 -21.07
C ALA A 377 -5.42 5.28 -19.64
N ALA A 378 -6.26 4.95 -18.66
CA ALA A 378 -6.00 5.21 -17.23
C ALA A 378 -4.77 4.41 -16.75
N ALA A 379 -4.69 3.10 -17.07
CA ALA A 379 -3.53 2.27 -16.72
C ALA A 379 -2.22 2.80 -17.34
N ARG A 380 -2.26 3.31 -18.56
CA ARG A 380 -1.10 3.94 -19.19
C ARG A 380 -0.69 5.22 -18.48
N ARG A 381 -1.61 6.14 -18.19
CA ARG A 381 -1.29 7.39 -17.45
C ARG A 381 -0.67 7.08 -16.10
N THR A 382 -1.24 6.14 -15.37
CA THR A 382 -0.71 5.73 -14.07
C THR A 382 0.69 5.16 -14.18
N ALA A 383 0.98 4.34 -15.20
CA ALA A 383 2.33 3.81 -15.46
C ALA A 383 3.31 4.92 -15.88
N GLU A 384 2.87 5.92 -16.64
CA GLU A 384 3.68 7.09 -17.02
C GLU A 384 4.08 7.92 -15.78
N GLU A 385 3.16 8.12 -14.82
CA GLU A 385 3.41 8.92 -13.62
C GLU A 385 4.10 8.14 -12.49
N SER A 386 4.08 6.80 -12.53
CA SER A 386 4.74 5.95 -11.53
C SER A 386 6.24 5.76 -11.78
N ALA A 387 6.70 5.94 -13.02
CA ALA A 387 8.10 5.69 -13.37
C ALA A 387 9.01 6.83 -12.90
N ILE A 388 10.12 6.46 -12.25
CA ILE A 388 11.03 7.38 -11.57
C ILE A 388 12.31 7.51 -12.38
N LEU A 389 12.66 8.70 -12.82
CA LEU A 389 13.95 8.98 -13.42
C LEU A 389 15.00 9.16 -12.32
N LEU A 390 15.84 8.15 -12.11
CA LEU A 390 16.85 8.17 -11.03
C LEU A 390 18.18 8.81 -11.47
N LYS A 391 18.50 8.72 -12.75
CA LYS A 391 19.74 9.29 -13.34
C LYS A 391 19.50 9.68 -14.79
N ASN A 392 20.06 10.82 -15.23
CA ASN A 392 20.10 11.21 -16.64
C ASN A 392 21.29 12.13 -16.92
N ASN A 393 22.24 11.66 -17.71
CA ASN A 393 23.38 12.44 -18.18
C ASN A 393 23.09 13.22 -19.48
N GLY A 394 21.82 13.51 -19.76
CA GLY A 394 21.35 14.24 -20.95
C GLY A 394 21.13 13.36 -22.17
N ILE A 395 21.13 12.02 -22.03
CA ILE A 395 20.78 11.09 -23.11
C ILE A 395 19.27 10.99 -23.34
N LEU A 396 18.47 11.15 -22.29
CA LEU A 396 17.01 11.19 -22.35
C LEU A 396 16.50 12.65 -22.33
N PRO A 397 15.41 12.95 -23.06
CA PRO A 397 14.65 12.06 -23.93
C PRO A 397 15.39 11.71 -25.24
N LEU A 398 15.06 10.55 -25.80
CA LEU A 398 15.65 10.09 -27.07
C LEU A 398 15.32 11.04 -28.22
N LYS A 399 16.31 11.45 -28.99
CA LYS A 399 16.13 12.45 -30.07
C LYS A 399 15.56 11.91 -31.39
N GLY A 400 15.00 10.67 -31.36
CA GLY A 400 14.23 10.10 -32.48
C GLY A 400 14.98 9.79 -33.79
N LYS A 401 16.33 9.86 -33.82
CA LYS A 401 17.13 9.51 -34.98
C LYS A 401 18.29 8.60 -34.56
N GLY A 402 18.42 7.49 -35.27
CA GLY A 402 19.49 6.54 -35.02
C GLY A 402 19.02 5.10 -34.82
N CYS A 403 19.98 4.20 -34.67
CA CYS A 403 19.74 2.79 -34.42
C CYS A 403 19.64 2.55 -32.89
N ILE A 404 18.51 2.05 -32.41
CA ILE A 404 18.24 1.73 -31.03
C ILE A 404 18.38 0.22 -30.81
N LEU A 405 19.32 -0.19 -29.98
CA LEU A 405 19.38 -1.58 -29.56
C LEU A 405 18.51 -1.73 -28.30
N VAL A 406 17.52 -2.61 -28.35
CA VAL A 406 16.75 -3.07 -27.17
C VAL A 406 17.28 -4.44 -26.77
N THR A 407 17.51 -4.65 -25.47
CA THR A 407 18.04 -5.91 -24.94
C THR A 407 17.43 -6.23 -23.59
N ASP A 408 17.57 -7.48 -23.17
CA ASP A 408 17.40 -8.05 -21.84
C ASP A 408 15.98 -8.46 -21.44
N PRO A 409 15.87 -9.16 -20.26
CA PRO A 409 14.73 -10.03 -20.03
C PRO A 409 13.40 -9.30 -19.89
N MET A 410 13.42 -8.05 -19.38
CA MET A 410 12.17 -7.30 -19.16
C MET A 410 11.70 -6.54 -20.41
N ALA A 411 12.46 -6.58 -21.52
CA ALA A 411 12.06 -5.90 -22.76
C ALA A 411 10.79 -6.51 -23.39
N ASP A 412 10.64 -7.83 -23.31
CA ASP A 412 9.52 -8.59 -23.91
C ASP A 412 9.01 -9.67 -22.94
N ALA A 413 8.64 -9.27 -21.73
CA ALA A 413 8.17 -10.14 -20.66
C ALA A 413 6.71 -9.77 -20.25
N PRO A 414 5.72 -10.10 -21.08
CA PRO A 414 4.34 -9.62 -20.87
C PRO A 414 3.69 -10.13 -19.58
N TRP A 415 4.11 -11.28 -19.06
CA TRP A 415 3.64 -11.80 -17.77
C TRP A 415 4.31 -11.09 -16.59
N ASP A 416 5.63 -10.98 -16.62
CA ASP A 416 6.38 -10.38 -15.51
C ASP A 416 6.13 -8.88 -15.38
N GLN A 417 5.83 -8.19 -16.48
CA GLN A 417 5.45 -6.79 -16.48
C GLN A 417 4.20 -6.49 -15.61
N LEU A 418 3.27 -7.45 -15.51
CA LEU A 418 2.07 -7.32 -14.69
C LEU A 418 2.39 -7.19 -13.19
N GLY A 419 3.46 -7.85 -12.72
CA GLY A 419 3.84 -7.85 -11.30
C GLY A 419 3.14 -8.95 -10.50
N THR A 420 3.31 -8.91 -9.18
CA THR A 420 2.70 -9.86 -8.25
C THR A 420 1.22 -9.55 -8.00
N TRP A 421 0.44 -10.53 -7.53
CA TRP A 421 -0.99 -10.40 -7.17
C TRP A 421 -1.89 -9.91 -8.32
N CYS A 422 -1.68 -10.39 -9.53
CA CYS A 422 -2.51 -10.10 -10.71
C CYS A 422 -3.09 -11.39 -11.31
N PHE A 423 -3.85 -12.14 -10.51
CA PHE A 423 -4.39 -13.46 -10.88
C PHE A 423 -5.27 -13.46 -12.13
N ASP A 424 -5.96 -12.35 -12.38
CA ASP A 424 -6.96 -12.23 -13.44
C ASP A 424 -6.47 -11.34 -14.60
N GLY A 425 -5.22 -10.85 -14.51
CA GLY A 425 -4.55 -10.16 -15.61
C GLY A 425 -4.08 -11.13 -16.70
N GLU A 426 -4.26 -10.76 -17.95
CA GLU A 426 -3.94 -11.61 -19.10
C GLU A 426 -2.75 -11.05 -19.87
N LYS A 427 -1.70 -11.86 -20.01
CA LYS A 427 -0.47 -11.46 -20.75
C LYS A 427 -0.73 -11.14 -22.22
N GLU A 428 -1.79 -11.69 -22.81
CA GLU A 428 -2.21 -11.46 -24.19
C GLU A 428 -2.67 -10.01 -24.44
N HIS A 429 -3.14 -9.32 -23.37
CA HIS A 429 -3.54 -7.92 -23.38
C HIS A 429 -2.40 -6.98 -22.95
N THR A 430 -1.26 -7.52 -22.51
CA THR A 430 -0.10 -6.73 -22.07
C THR A 430 0.71 -6.25 -23.28
N VAL A 431 0.96 -4.95 -23.33
CA VAL A 431 1.84 -4.36 -24.37
C VAL A 431 3.24 -4.19 -23.79
N THR A 432 4.21 -4.93 -24.32
CA THR A 432 5.59 -4.92 -23.82
C THR A 432 6.37 -3.67 -24.26
N PRO A 433 7.46 -3.30 -23.54
CA PRO A 433 8.35 -2.21 -23.95
C PRO A 433 8.91 -2.39 -25.36
N LEU A 434 9.34 -3.60 -25.72
CA LEU A 434 9.84 -3.90 -27.05
C LEU A 434 8.81 -3.58 -28.14
N LYS A 435 7.59 -4.06 -27.99
CA LYS A 435 6.50 -3.83 -28.94
C LYS A 435 6.19 -2.34 -29.07
N ALA A 436 6.05 -1.64 -27.95
CA ALA A 436 5.74 -0.22 -27.94
C ALA A 436 6.87 0.64 -28.56
N LEU A 437 8.14 0.29 -28.30
CA LEU A 437 9.28 0.97 -28.90
C LEU A 437 9.39 0.73 -30.41
N GLN A 438 9.08 -0.48 -30.87
CA GLN A 438 9.03 -0.77 -32.32
C GLN A 438 7.94 0.03 -33.02
N GLU A 439 6.79 0.23 -32.40
CA GLU A 439 5.70 1.08 -32.88
C GLU A 439 6.08 2.58 -32.84
N ARG A 440 6.77 3.03 -31.80
CA ARG A 440 7.19 4.44 -31.59
C ARG A 440 8.33 4.84 -32.55
N PHE A 441 9.29 3.94 -32.83
CA PHE A 441 10.48 4.17 -33.64
C PHE A 441 10.58 3.16 -34.80
N PRO A 442 9.66 3.21 -35.76
CA PRO A 442 9.57 2.21 -36.81
C PRO A 442 10.87 2.12 -37.64
N GLY A 443 11.38 0.91 -37.76
CA GLY A 443 12.62 0.62 -38.51
C GLY A 443 13.92 1.05 -37.81
N GLN A 444 13.88 1.59 -36.62
CA GLN A 444 15.06 2.02 -35.87
C GLN A 444 15.44 1.04 -34.74
N VAL A 445 14.50 0.20 -34.29
CA VAL A 445 14.68 -0.71 -33.15
C VAL A 445 15.20 -2.06 -33.64
N THR A 446 16.32 -2.48 -33.05
CA THR A 446 16.87 -3.83 -33.17
C THR A 446 16.77 -4.50 -31.81
N TYR A 447 16.28 -5.73 -31.76
CA TYR A 447 16.20 -6.50 -30.51
C TYR A 447 17.19 -7.66 -30.53
N VAL A 448 18.04 -7.73 -29.53
CA VAL A 448 18.97 -8.86 -29.30
C VAL A 448 18.92 -9.23 -27.82
N PRO A 449 18.31 -10.35 -27.43
CA PRO A 449 18.25 -10.77 -26.02
C PRO A 449 19.62 -11.26 -25.55
N GLY A 450 20.12 -10.67 -24.47
CA GLY A 450 21.32 -11.10 -23.77
C GLY A 450 21.03 -12.17 -22.72
N LEU A 451 19.93 -11.99 -22.03
CA LEU A 451 19.37 -12.86 -21.00
C LEU A 451 17.91 -13.16 -21.34
N ARG A 452 17.43 -14.38 -21.07
CA ARG A 452 16.01 -14.77 -21.29
C ARG A 452 15.12 -14.42 -20.10
N TYR A 453 15.71 -14.43 -18.89
CA TYR A 453 15.06 -14.04 -17.62
C TYR A 453 16.12 -13.51 -16.65
N SER A 454 15.70 -12.81 -15.61
CA SER A 454 16.60 -12.03 -14.74
C SER A 454 17.68 -12.86 -14.06
N ARG A 455 17.37 -14.11 -13.69
CA ARG A 455 18.25 -15.05 -12.97
C ARG A 455 19.26 -15.78 -13.85
N GLU A 456 19.21 -15.57 -15.16
CA GLU A 456 20.06 -16.28 -16.09
C GLU A 456 21.52 -15.87 -15.94
N LYS A 457 22.41 -16.83 -16.21
CA LYS A 457 23.86 -16.60 -16.27
C LYS A 457 24.26 -16.24 -17.70
N ARG A 458 25.44 -15.66 -17.85
CA ARG A 458 26.01 -15.17 -19.09
C ARG A 458 25.97 -16.21 -20.22
N GLU A 459 25.09 -16.04 -21.20
CA GLU A 459 24.99 -16.96 -22.36
C GLU A 459 25.25 -16.25 -23.70
N ARG A 460 24.64 -15.09 -23.97
CA ARG A 460 24.63 -14.41 -25.26
C ARG A 460 25.25 -13.01 -25.27
N PHE A 461 26.12 -12.70 -24.32
CA PHE A 461 26.71 -11.37 -24.19
C PHE A 461 27.48 -10.91 -25.42
N ASP A 462 28.21 -11.82 -26.09
CA ASP A 462 29.00 -11.47 -27.27
C ASP A 462 28.10 -11.00 -28.42
N ASP A 463 26.91 -11.59 -28.60
CA ASP A 463 25.93 -11.18 -29.61
C ASP A 463 25.39 -9.77 -29.33
N VAL A 464 25.04 -9.51 -28.06
CA VAL A 464 24.52 -8.21 -27.62
C VAL A 464 25.60 -7.14 -27.75
N VAL A 465 26.83 -7.41 -27.28
CA VAL A 465 27.97 -6.49 -27.40
C VAL A 465 28.30 -6.18 -28.86
N ALA A 466 28.23 -7.17 -29.74
CA ALA A 466 28.43 -6.97 -31.20
C ALA A 466 27.34 -6.05 -31.76
N ALA A 467 26.07 -6.30 -31.43
CA ALA A 467 24.94 -5.44 -31.81
C ALA A 467 25.08 -4.01 -31.25
N ALA A 468 25.46 -3.87 -29.98
CA ALA A 468 25.63 -2.58 -29.34
C ALA A 468 26.65 -1.68 -30.01
N ARG A 469 27.75 -2.23 -30.57
CA ARG A 469 28.74 -1.45 -31.32
C ARG A 469 28.15 -0.77 -32.56
N GLY A 470 27.12 -1.35 -33.16
CA GLY A 470 26.41 -0.79 -34.30
C GLY A 470 25.27 0.16 -33.96
N ALA A 471 24.86 0.23 -32.70
CA ALA A 471 23.77 1.09 -32.23
C ALA A 471 24.24 2.51 -31.89
N ASP A 472 23.33 3.47 -31.88
CA ASP A 472 23.55 4.83 -31.37
C ASP A 472 23.25 4.93 -29.90
N VAL A 473 22.29 4.12 -29.39
CA VAL A 473 21.93 4.00 -27.99
C VAL A 473 21.48 2.57 -27.66
N VAL A 474 21.77 2.12 -26.46
CA VAL A 474 21.32 0.82 -25.92
C VAL A 474 20.27 1.05 -24.85
N LEU A 475 19.11 0.42 -24.98
CA LEU A 475 18.05 0.37 -23.97
C LEU A 475 18.06 -1.04 -23.36
N ALA A 476 18.55 -1.14 -22.13
CA ALA A 476 18.60 -2.39 -21.36
C ALA A 476 17.42 -2.44 -20.38
N PHE A 477 16.51 -3.41 -20.57
CA PHE A 477 15.36 -3.63 -19.70
C PHE A 477 15.67 -4.74 -18.70
N LEU A 478 15.89 -4.37 -17.47
CA LEU A 478 16.43 -5.19 -16.40
C LEU A 478 15.42 -5.31 -15.23
N GLY A 479 15.76 -6.10 -14.22
CA GLY A 479 14.99 -6.16 -12.97
C GLY A 479 14.73 -7.57 -12.50
N GLU A 480 13.52 -7.79 -12.00
CA GLU A 480 13.06 -9.04 -11.41
C GLU A 480 11.82 -9.56 -12.14
N GLU A 481 11.70 -10.89 -12.28
CA GLU A 481 10.42 -11.51 -12.65
C GLU A 481 9.39 -11.25 -11.53
N ALA A 482 8.10 -11.20 -11.91
CA ALA A 482 6.99 -10.97 -10.98
C ALA A 482 7.00 -11.93 -9.78
N ILE A 483 7.40 -13.19 -10.01
CA ILE A 483 7.48 -14.24 -8.97
C ILE A 483 8.55 -13.97 -7.89
N LEU A 484 9.45 -13.03 -8.08
CA LEU A 484 10.52 -12.73 -7.12
C LEU A 484 10.13 -11.72 -6.06
N SER A 485 8.91 -11.18 -6.12
CA SER A 485 8.31 -10.31 -5.12
C SER A 485 6.90 -10.79 -4.74
N GLY A 486 6.31 -10.24 -3.68
CA GLY A 486 5.04 -10.66 -3.12
C GLY A 486 5.23 -11.59 -1.92
N GLU A 487 4.16 -12.28 -1.56
CA GLU A 487 4.07 -13.10 -0.37
C GLU A 487 5.07 -14.27 -0.39
N ALA A 488 5.77 -14.49 0.72
CA ALA A 488 6.83 -15.47 0.92
C ALA A 488 8.07 -15.33 0.02
N HIS A 489 8.15 -14.28 -0.81
CA HIS A 489 9.26 -14.07 -1.77
C HIS A 489 10.26 -13.01 -1.26
N CYS A 490 10.88 -13.30 -0.11
CA CYS A 490 11.91 -12.45 0.50
C CYS A 490 13.29 -12.69 -0.13
N LEU A 491 14.07 -11.63 -0.30
CA LEU A 491 15.44 -11.70 -0.83
C LEU A 491 16.44 -11.13 0.19
N ALA A 492 17.49 -11.87 0.49
CA ALA A 492 18.58 -11.41 1.36
C ALA A 492 19.59 -10.51 0.62
N ASP A 493 19.76 -10.69 -0.69
CA ASP A 493 20.55 -9.84 -1.58
C ASP A 493 19.63 -9.03 -2.49
N LEU A 494 19.80 -7.71 -2.49
CA LEU A 494 18.96 -6.77 -3.23
C LEU A 494 19.65 -6.23 -4.50
N ASN A 495 20.79 -6.77 -4.89
CA ASN A 495 21.43 -6.40 -6.14
C ASN A 495 20.67 -6.95 -7.36
N LEU A 496 20.93 -6.41 -8.55
CA LEU A 496 20.43 -7.00 -9.78
C LEU A 496 20.83 -8.48 -9.86
N ILE A 497 19.84 -9.35 -9.99
CA ILE A 497 20.00 -10.81 -9.93
C ILE A 497 20.67 -11.35 -11.20
N GLY A 498 21.34 -12.49 -11.09
CA GLY A 498 21.98 -13.17 -12.21
C GLY A 498 23.17 -12.40 -12.74
N SER A 499 23.28 -12.29 -14.07
CA SER A 499 24.39 -11.60 -14.74
C SER A 499 24.03 -10.22 -15.31
N GLN A 500 22.97 -9.59 -14.82
CA GLN A 500 22.50 -8.30 -15.33
C GLN A 500 23.52 -7.17 -15.13
N SER A 501 24.18 -7.12 -13.96
CA SER A 501 25.24 -6.12 -13.70
C SER A 501 26.46 -6.32 -14.62
N GLU A 502 26.85 -7.59 -14.89
CA GLU A 502 27.93 -7.93 -15.80
C GLU A 502 27.60 -7.50 -17.24
N LEU A 503 26.32 -7.66 -17.64
CA LEU A 503 25.87 -7.24 -18.95
C LEU A 503 25.91 -5.70 -19.10
N LEU A 504 25.47 -4.94 -18.10
CA LEU A 504 25.60 -3.48 -18.10
C LEU A 504 27.06 -3.04 -18.27
N ALA A 505 27.98 -3.68 -17.54
CA ALA A 505 29.42 -3.39 -17.69
C ALA A 505 29.94 -3.74 -19.10
N ALA A 506 29.50 -4.87 -19.68
CA ALA A 506 29.87 -5.27 -21.03
C ALA A 506 29.32 -4.29 -22.08
N LEU A 507 28.07 -3.84 -21.95
CA LEU A 507 27.46 -2.84 -22.81
C LEU A 507 28.20 -1.49 -22.73
N LYS A 508 28.51 -1.01 -21.52
CA LYS A 508 29.25 0.22 -21.32
C LYS A 508 30.64 0.19 -21.93
N SER A 509 31.29 -0.98 -21.94
CA SER A 509 32.62 -1.17 -22.55
C SER A 509 32.62 -0.92 -24.05
N THR A 510 31.48 -0.91 -24.74
CA THR A 510 31.35 -0.58 -26.15
C THR A 510 31.52 0.91 -26.47
N GLY A 511 31.50 1.77 -25.42
CA GLY A 511 31.52 3.24 -25.51
C GLY A 511 30.22 3.86 -25.98
N LYS A 512 29.13 3.07 -26.07
CA LYS A 512 27.79 3.57 -26.44
C LYS A 512 27.03 4.04 -25.22
N PRO A 513 26.12 5.01 -25.39
CA PRO A 513 25.20 5.39 -24.32
C PRO A 513 24.31 4.20 -23.92
N VAL A 514 24.17 3.96 -22.61
CA VAL A 514 23.37 2.89 -22.05
C VAL A 514 22.26 3.50 -21.16
N VAL A 515 21.02 3.22 -21.47
CA VAL A 515 19.85 3.56 -20.66
C VAL A 515 19.34 2.27 -20.02
N ALA A 516 19.37 2.19 -18.71
CA ALA A 516 18.78 1.09 -17.97
C ALA A 516 17.34 1.44 -17.56
N THR A 517 16.38 0.57 -17.91
CA THR A 517 15.00 0.62 -17.41
C THR A 517 14.80 -0.59 -16.52
N ILE A 518 14.48 -0.34 -15.22
CA ILE A 518 14.41 -1.40 -14.21
C ILE A 518 12.94 -1.64 -13.83
N LEU A 519 12.49 -2.89 -14.03
CA LEU A 519 11.18 -3.39 -13.62
C LEU A 519 11.39 -4.35 -12.43
N ALA A 520 10.87 -4.02 -11.25
CA ALA A 520 11.07 -4.83 -10.05
C ALA A 520 9.93 -4.62 -9.05
N GLY A 521 9.74 -5.57 -8.14
CA GLY A 521 8.74 -5.46 -7.08
C GLY A 521 9.22 -4.71 -5.83
N ARG A 522 10.48 -4.26 -5.80
CA ARG A 522 11.13 -3.64 -4.64
C ARG A 522 12.21 -2.66 -5.06
N PRO A 523 12.70 -1.75 -4.19
CA PRO A 523 13.89 -0.96 -4.49
C PRO A 523 15.14 -1.86 -4.42
N LEU A 524 15.82 -2.00 -5.56
CA LEU A 524 17.08 -2.75 -5.67
C LEU A 524 18.30 -1.88 -5.34
N THR A 525 19.37 -2.49 -4.85
CA THR A 525 20.64 -1.83 -4.59
C THR A 525 21.47 -1.77 -5.88
N ILE A 526 21.42 -0.62 -6.57
CA ILE A 526 21.98 -0.44 -7.92
C ILE A 526 23.22 0.49 -7.96
N GLU A 527 23.78 0.85 -6.80
CA GLU A 527 24.91 1.79 -6.76
C GLU A 527 26.08 1.36 -7.65
N ARG A 528 26.44 0.08 -7.61
CA ARG A 528 27.51 -0.49 -8.41
C ARG A 528 27.25 -0.47 -9.94
N ASP A 529 25.97 -0.37 -10.33
CA ASP A 529 25.54 -0.39 -11.73
C ASP A 529 25.43 1.01 -12.34
N LEU A 530 25.26 2.06 -11.50
CA LEU A 530 25.13 3.45 -11.94
C LEU A 530 26.29 3.94 -12.84
N PRO A 531 27.57 3.58 -12.60
CA PRO A 531 28.68 3.97 -13.49
C PRO A 531 28.54 3.42 -14.93
N ASN A 532 27.81 2.32 -15.09
CA ASN A 532 27.59 1.64 -16.36
C ASN A 532 26.37 2.18 -17.13
N CYS A 533 25.59 3.11 -16.56
CA CYS A 533 24.38 3.67 -17.12
C CYS A 533 24.53 5.18 -17.37
N ASP A 534 24.07 5.68 -18.52
CA ASP A 534 23.97 7.12 -18.81
C ASP A 534 22.64 7.69 -18.34
N ALA A 535 21.59 6.85 -18.30
CA ALA A 535 20.33 7.15 -17.62
C ALA A 535 19.76 5.88 -16.96
N VAL A 536 18.97 6.08 -15.92
CA VAL A 536 18.25 5.02 -15.18
C VAL A 536 16.82 5.46 -14.98
N LEU A 537 15.88 4.69 -15.54
CA LEU A 537 14.44 4.82 -15.31
C LEU A 537 13.96 3.62 -14.49
N TYR A 538 13.36 3.85 -13.33
CA TYR A 538 12.85 2.81 -12.44
C TYR A 538 11.33 2.80 -12.48
N SER A 539 10.71 1.75 -12.99
CA SER A 539 9.26 1.76 -13.23
C SER A 539 8.47 0.86 -12.30
N PHE A 540 9.13 0.12 -11.38
CA PHE A 540 8.53 -1.03 -10.73
C PHE A 540 7.93 -2.00 -11.77
N HIS A 541 6.91 -2.80 -11.41
CA HIS A 541 6.14 -3.55 -12.41
C HIS A 541 4.95 -2.68 -12.86
N PRO A 542 4.92 -2.23 -14.13
CA PRO A 542 4.03 -1.14 -14.56
C PRO A 542 2.65 -1.59 -15.07
N GLY A 543 2.31 -2.88 -14.99
CA GLY A 543 1.01 -3.40 -15.40
C GLY A 543 0.78 -3.50 -16.91
N THR A 544 -0.49 -3.66 -17.31
CA THR A 544 -0.92 -3.95 -18.69
C THR A 544 -0.37 -2.97 -19.72
N MET A 545 -0.33 -1.69 -19.42
CA MET A 545 0.05 -0.62 -20.35
C MET A 545 1.47 -0.06 -20.10
N GLY A 546 2.32 -0.80 -19.39
CA GLY A 546 3.68 -0.40 -19.08
C GLY A 546 4.55 -0.12 -20.31
N GLY A 547 4.46 -0.94 -21.35
CA GLY A 547 5.25 -0.73 -22.58
C GLY A 547 4.98 0.62 -23.26
N PRO A 548 3.74 0.99 -23.59
CA PRO A 548 3.40 2.30 -24.13
C PRO A 548 3.84 3.46 -23.22
N ALA A 549 3.64 3.31 -21.88
CA ALA A 549 4.07 4.31 -20.92
C ALA A 549 5.59 4.55 -20.96
N LEU A 550 6.38 3.47 -20.91
CA LEU A 550 7.84 3.55 -20.98
C LEU A 550 8.33 4.10 -22.32
N ALA A 551 7.68 3.74 -23.44
CA ALA A 551 8.01 4.30 -24.75
C ALA A 551 7.74 5.82 -24.80
N ASN A 552 6.64 6.31 -24.21
CA ASN A 552 6.32 7.74 -24.12
C ASN A 552 7.35 8.50 -23.27
N LEU A 553 7.73 7.93 -22.11
CA LEU A 553 8.76 8.51 -21.23
C LEU A 553 10.11 8.57 -21.96
N LEU A 554 10.60 7.46 -22.50
CA LEU A 554 11.89 7.38 -23.17
C LEU A 554 11.98 8.32 -24.39
N SER A 555 10.87 8.50 -25.13
CA SER A 555 10.82 9.39 -26.30
C SER A 555 10.64 10.88 -25.94
N GLY A 556 10.26 11.20 -24.68
CA GLY A 556 9.97 12.56 -24.24
C GLY A 556 8.57 13.07 -24.63
N GLU A 557 7.67 12.18 -25.07
CA GLU A 557 6.25 12.51 -25.22
C GLU A 557 5.64 12.87 -23.86
N VAL A 558 6.07 12.17 -22.81
CA VAL A 558 5.76 12.43 -21.42
C VAL A 558 7.05 12.69 -20.65
N ASN A 559 7.05 13.70 -19.79
CA ASN A 559 8.15 14.01 -18.89
C ASN A 559 7.99 13.22 -17.58
N PRO A 560 9.02 12.47 -17.11
CA PRO A 560 8.95 11.74 -15.86
C PRO A 560 8.59 12.64 -14.67
N SER A 561 7.70 12.15 -13.80
CA SER A 561 7.27 12.86 -12.58
C SER A 561 7.20 11.96 -11.35
N GLY A 562 7.44 10.66 -11.48
CA GLY A 562 7.43 9.71 -10.38
C GLY A 562 8.50 10.04 -9.33
N LYS A 563 8.17 9.76 -8.06
CA LYS A 563 9.05 9.98 -6.90
C LYS A 563 9.20 8.68 -6.10
N THR A 564 10.34 8.50 -5.45
CA THR A 564 10.60 7.31 -4.62
C THR A 564 9.66 7.26 -3.40
N PRO A 565 8.77 6.25 -3.30
CA PRO A 565 7.88 6.09 -2.14
C PRO A 565 8.59 5.41 -0.97
N ILE A 566 9.83 5.05 -1.16
CA ILE A 566 10.72 4.39 -0.21
C ILE A 566 12.16 4.80 -0.47
N THR A 567 12.96 4.84 0.57
CA THR A 567 14.40 5.10 0.52
C THR A 567 15.12 3.97 -0.26
N PHE A 568 15.94 4.33 -1.25
CA PHE A 568 16.79 3.39 -1.99
C PHE A 568 18.14 3.26 -1.30
N LEU A 569 18.48 2.05 -0.91
CA LEU A 569 19.71 1.74 -0.19
C LEU A 569 20.91 1.68 -1.15
N ARG A 570 22.10 2.01 -0.66
CA ARG A 570 23.37 1.77 -1.36
C ARG A 570 23.74 0.30 -1.36
N THR A 571 23.47 -0.37 -0.25
CA THR A 571 23.67 -1.80 -0.05
C THR A 571 22.63 -2.36 0.91
N VAL A 572 22.33 -3.66 0.82
CA VAL A 572 21.41 -4.34 1.72
C VAL A 572 21.81 -4.23 3.20
N GLY A 573 23.10 -4.06 3.48
CA GLY A 573 23.60 -3.88 4.85
C GLY A 573 23.12 -2.60 5.55
N GLN A 574 22.58 -1.64 4.82
CA GLN A 574 21.96 -0.45 5.40
C GLN A 574 20.52 -0.68 5.91
N ALA A 575 19.86 -1.81 5.55
CA ALA A 575 18.49 -2.08 5.97
C ALA A 575 18.40 -2.35 7.49
N PRO A 576 17.45 -1.71 8.22
CA PRO A 576 16.52 -0.71 7.76
C PRO A 576 17.10 0.72 7.79
N LEU A 577 17.04 1.43 6.66
CA LEU A 577 17.35 2.86 6.58
C LEU A 577 16.18 3.56 5.88
N TYR A 578 15.55 4.50 6.55
CA TYR A 578 14.37 5.23 6.09
C TYR A 578 14.46 6.71 6.50
N TYR A 579 13.83 7.60 5.75
CA TYR A 579 14.03 9.05 5.89
C TYR A 579 13.55 9.62 7.23
N ASN A 580 12.47 9.08 7.81
CA ASN A 580 11.84 9.58 9.04
C ASN A 580 12.33 8.85 10.30
N HIS A 581 13.59 8.44 10.32
CA HIS A 581 14.22 7.86 11.51
C HIS A 581 14.29 8.86 12.67
N ASN A 582 14.34 8.38 13.88
CA ASN A 582 14.47 9.23 15.06
C ASN A 582 15.83 9.94 15.11
N MET A 583 15.83 11.15 15.67
CA MET A 583 17.07 11.85 15.99
C MET A 583 17.90 11.05 16.98
N THR A 584 19.17 10.83 16.68
CA THR A 584 20.11 10.13 17.57
C THR A 584 20.81 11.09 18.52
N GLY A 585 21.36 10.59 19.62
CA GLY A 585 22.18 11.40 20.54
C GLY A 585 23.52 11.85 19.92
N ARG A 586 23.95 11.22 18.82
CA ARG A 586 25.16 11.55 18.06
C ARG A 586 24.85 11.57 16.58
N PRO A 587 24.12 12.59 16.10
CA PRO A 587 23.78 12.71 14.70
C PRO A 587 25.03 12.83 13.85
N TYR A 588 24.91 12.44 12.60
CA TYR A 588 25.99 12.54 11.62
C TYR A 588 26.55 13.98 11.53
N GLN A 589 27.86 14.11 11.58
CA GLN A 589 28.60 15.38 11.51
C GLN A 589 29.81 15.34 10.56
N GLY A 590 29.88 14.32 9.74
CA GLY A 590 31.02 14.02 8.87
C GLY A 590 31.46 12.57 9.06
N GLU A 591 31.98 11.97 8.02
CA GLU A 591 32.36 10.55 8.01
C GLU A 591 33.87 10.39 7.66
N THR A 592 34.46 9.36 8.26
CA THR A 592 35.74 8.82 7.83
C THR A 592 35.47 7.45 7.22
N LEU A 593 35.58 7.35 5.91
CA LEU A 593 35.33 6.08 5.21
C LEU A 593 36.56 5.17 5.27
N LEU A 594 36.38 3.88 5.01
CA LEU A 594 37.45 2.87 5.02
C LEU A 594 38.69 3.30 4.21
N ALA A 595 38.46 3.97 3.06
CA ALA A 595 39.55 4.43 2.19
C ALA A 595 40.39 5.57 2.80
N ASP A 596 39.82 6.27 3.78
CA ASP A 596 40.44 7.43 4.42
C ASP A 596 41.11 7.09 5.78
N ILE A 597 41.05 5.82 6.19
CA ILE A 597 41.64 5.34 7.44
C ILE A 597 43.12 5.03 7.18
N GLU A 598 44.02 5.78 7.85
CA GLU A 598 45.44 5.55 7.74
C GLU A 598 45.87 4.18 8.33
N PRO A 599 46.89 3.53 7.76
CA PRO A 599 47.48 2.36 8.39
C PRO A 599 47.94 2.68 9.80
N GLU A 600 47.76 1.78 10.76
CA GLU A 600 48.09 1.96 12.17
C GLU A 600 47.38 3.12 12.87
N ALA A 601 46.20 3.53 12.35
CA ALA A 601 45.37 4.53 12.99
C ALA A 601 45.11 4.17 14.47
N GLY A 602 45.07 5.21 15.34
CA GLY A 602 44.82 5.02 16.77
C GLY A 602 43.48 4.31 17.01
N GLN A 603 43.46 3.40 18.00
CA GLN A 603 42.26 2.60 18.34
C GLN A 603 41.21 3.42 19.12
N THR A 604 40.96 4.64 18.64
CA THR A 604 39.93 5.54 19.17
C THR A 604 38.81 5.70 18.13
N SER A 605 37.76 6.43 18.48
CA SER A 605 36.65 6.68 17.55
C SER A 605 37.08 7.54 16.35
N LEU A 606 36.46 7.28 15.21
CA LEU A 606 36.62 8.03 13.96
C LEU A 606 35.56 9.13 13.84
N GLY A 607 35.23 9.84 14.94
CA GLY A 607 34.29 10.96 14.94
C GLY A 607 33.12 10.85 15.91
N ASN A 608 32.84 9.67 16.48
CA ASN A 608 31.77 9.43 17.45
C ASN A 608 30.33 9.79 16.93
N THR A 609 30.09 9.64 15.65
CA THR A 609 28.78 9.87 15.02
C THR A 609 28.22 8.58 14.43
N SER A 610 26.92 8.56 14.10
CA SER A 610 26.23 7.37 13.60
C SER A 610 26.35 7.27 12.08
N TYR A 611 27.16 6.34 11.58
CA TYR A 611 27.33 6.02 10.15
C TYR A 611 27.98 4.64 9.96
N TYR A 612 28.01 4.16 8.71
CA TYR A 612 28.75 2.96 8.33
C TYR A 612 30.12 3.34 7.75
N LEU A 613 31.20 2.68 8.19
CA LEU A 613 32.57 2.97 7.73
C LEU A 613 32.76 2.76 6.22
N ASP A 614 31.99 1.86 5.62
CA ASP A 614 32.11 1.48 4.21
C ASP A 614 31.10 2.21 3.29
N TYR A 615 29.91 2.58 3.80
CA TYR A 615 28.84 3.18 2.99
C TYR A 615 28.35 4.54 3.51
N GLY A 616 28.88 5.04 4.64
CA GLY A 616 28.50 6.32 5.19
C GLY A 616 27.11 6.34 5.84
N ALA A 617 26.51 7.54 5.93
CA ALA A 617 25.25 7.76 6.63
C ALA A 617 24.05 7.88 5.67
N TYR A 618 24.27 8.11 4.38
CA TYR A 618 23.20 8.47 3.46
C TYR A 618 22.77 7.30 2.56
N PRO A 619 21.50 7.27 2.13
CA PRO A 619 21.02 6.32 1.13
C PRO A 619 21.56 6.64 -0.27
N LEU A 620 21.27 5.77 -1.24
CA LEU A 620 21.55 6.01 -2.65
C LEU A 620 20.60 7.08 -3.22
N PHE A 621 19.30 6.93 -2.98
CA PHE A 621 18.28 7.94 -3.29
C PHE A 621 17.34 8.08 -2.09
N PRO A 622 17.07 9.31 -1.62
CA PRO A 622 16.18 9.55 -0.49
C PRO A 622 14.72 9.32 -0.87
N PHE A 623 13.84 9.22 0.13
CA PHE A 623 12.39 9.25 -0.06
C PHE A 623 11.97 10.55 -0.77
N GLY A 624 11.03 10.45 -1.70
CA GLY A 624 10.50 11.56 -2.48
C GLY A 624 11.35 11.96 -3.69
N TYR A 625 12.51 11.32 -3.91
CA TYR A 625 13.42 11.66 -5.00
C TYR A 625 12.90 11.21 -6.37
N GLY A 626 13.14 12.04 -7.38
CA GLY A 626 12.90 11.72 -8.79
C GLY A 626 13.22 12.93 -9.67
N LEU A 627 13.96 12.68 -10.76
CA LEU A 627 14.36 13.68 -11.73
C LEU A 627 13.27 13.91 -12.79
N SER A 628 13.38 15.02 -13.49
CA SER A 628 12.57 15.40 -14.64
C SER A 628 13.49 15.74 -15.81
N TYR A 629 12.93 15.85 -17.02
CA TYR A 629 13.65 16.42 -18.19
C TYR A 629 13.77 17.94 -18.12
N THR A 630 13.09 18.56 -17.14
CA THR A 630 13.20 19.99 -16.83
C THR A 630 13.75 20.19 -15.42
N ASN A 631 13.96 21.43 -15.01
CA ASN A 631 14.44 21.78 -13.67
C ASN A 631 13.37 22.61 -12.95
N PHE A 632 13.21 22.34 -11.65
CA PHE A 632 12.31 23.11 -10.79
C PHE A 632 13.10 23.83 -9.71
N GLU A 633 12.71 25.06 -9.43
CA GLU A 633 13.31 25.89 -8.40
C GLU A 633 12.26 26.35 -7.39
N TYR A 634 12.58 26.12 -6.11
CA TYR A 634 11.77 26.56 -4.98
C TYR A 634 12.32 27.86 -4.40
N SER A 635 11.45 28.83 -4.15
CA SER A 635 11.84 30.11 -3.56
C SER A 635 10.72 30.71 -2.73
N ASN A 636 11.03 31.79 -1.97
CA ASN A 636 10.06 32.58 -1.21
C ASN A 636 9.22 31.78 -0.22
N LEU A 637 9.79 30.72 0.40
CA LEU A 637 9.11 29.94 1.42
C LEU A 637 8.77 30.84 2.62
N SER A 638 7.50 30.89 2.99
CA SER A 638 7.00 31.67 4.13
C SER A 638 5.77 31.01 4.74
N LEU A 639 5.55 31.30 6.02
CA LEU A 639 4.35 30.94 6.77
C LEU A 639 3.52 32.19 7.01
N ASP A 640 2.20 32.05 7.15
CA ASP A 640 1.30 33.17 7.45
C ASP A 640 1.48 33.73 8.87
N LYS A 641 2.07 32.94 9.80
CA LYS A 641 2.38 33.32 11.18
C LYS A 641 3.68 32.69 11.64
N GLU A 642 4.26 33.21 12.74
CA GLU A 642 5.42 32.62 13.44
C GLU A 642 4.98 31.74 14.64
N GLU A 643 3.75 31.93 15.14
CA GLU A 643 3.21 31.20 16.29
C GLU A 643 1.75 30.76 16.04
N TYR A 644 1.46 29.50 16.33
CA TYR A 644 0.15 28.88 16.17
C TYR A 644 -0.38 28.29 17.46
N SER A 645 -1.70 28.26 17.63
CA SER A 645 -2.34 27.35 18.59
C SER A 645 -2.56 25.98 17.98
N SER A 646 -2.79 24.98 18.84
CA SER A 646 -2.99 23.59 18.41
C SER A 646 -4.22 23.36 17.51
N TYR A 647 -5.14 24.31 17.42
CA TYR A 647 -6.38 24.21 16.63
C TYR A 647 -6.35 25.04 15.34
N GLU A 648 -5.24 25.68 15.06
CA GLU A 648 -5.07 26.50 13.85
C GLU A 648 -4.57 25.66 12.67
N THR A 649 -4.54 26.28 11.51
CA THR A 649 -3.97 25.72 10.29
C THR A 649 -2.80 26.58 9.85
N ILE A 650 -1.69 25.96 9.50
CA ILE A 650 -0.49 26.60 8.97
C ILE A 650 -0.69 26.81 7.47
N ALA A 651 -0.67 28.06 6.99
CA ALA A 651 -0.64 28.35 5.57
C ALA A 651 0.82 28.47 5.11
N VAL A 652 1.28 27.50 4.33
CA VAL A 652 2.64 27.42 3.79
C VAL A 652 2.63 27.95 2.37
N THR A 653 3.28 29.07 2.13
CA THR A 653 3.35 29.71 0.79
C THR A 653 4.77 29.66 0.25
N PHE A 654 4.93 29.27 -1.00
CA PHE A 654 6.20 29.25 -1.72
C PHE A 654 5.99 29.50 -3.21
N THR A 655 7.06 29.85 -3.90
CA THR A 655 7.10 29.97 -5.35
C THR A 655 7.78 28.75 -5.94
N LEU A 656 7.14 28.08 -6.89
CA LEU A 656 7.72 27.01 -7.70
C LEU A 656 7.86 27.50 -9.15
N ALA A 657 9.06 27.38 -9.73
CA ALA A 657 9.36 27.79 -11.09
C ALA A 657 9.93 26.62 -11.90
N ASN A 658 9.47 26.47 -13.14
CA ASN A 658 10.09 25.60 -14.11
C ASN A 658 11.17 26.41 -14.87
N THR A 659 12.44 26.12 -14.58
CA THR A 659 13.59 26.88 -15.14
C THR A 659 14.23 26.17 -16.34
N GLY A 660 13.68 25.04 -16.80
CA GLY A 660 14.18 24.29 -17.95
C GLY A 660 13.30 24.43 -19.20
N ASP A 661 13.58 23.58 -20.18
CA ASP A 661 13.03 23.69 -21.53
C ASP A 661 11.81 22.81 -21.80
N TYR A 662 11.44 21.94 -20.86
CA TYR A 662 10.31 21.02 -21.03
C TYR A 662 9.16 21.37 -20.06
N LYS A 663 7.92 21.20 -20.52
CA LYS A 663 6.77 21.14 -19.62
C LYS A 663 6.95 19.94 -18.68
N GLY A 664 6.70 20.14 -17.38
CA GLY A 664 6.86 19.07 -16.42
C GLY A 664 5.98 19.22 -15.19
N THR A 665 5.81 18.14 -14.47
CA THR A 665 5.11 18.09 -13.19
C THR A 665 6.11 17.85 -12.07
N GLU A 666 6.09 18.72 -11.06
CA GLU A 666 6.84 18.55 -9.82
C GLU A 666 5.90 18.11 -8.69
N VAL A 667 6.41 17.30 -7.79
CA VAL A 667 5.74 16.96 -6.53
C VAL A 667 6.37 17.78 -5.41
N ALA A 668 5.72 18.87 -5.04
CA ALA A 668 6.15 19.70 -3.92
C ALA A 668 5.75 19.01 -2.60
N GLN A 669 6.74 18.66 -1.78
CA GLN A 669 6.58 17.90 -0.55
C GLN A 669 6.87 18.79 0.65
N VAL A 670 5.98 18.74 1.66
CA VAL A 670 6.13 19.54 2.89
C VAL A 670 6.49 18.62 4.05
N TYR A 671 7.65 18.86 4.62
CA TYR A 671 8.16 18.11 5.76
C TYR A 671 8.18 18.98 7.02
N VAL A 672 7.87 18.38 8.16
CA VAL A 672 7.90 19.06 9.46
C VAL A 672 8.76 18.26 10.45
N ARG A 673 9.48 18.97 11.30
CA ARG A 673 10.23 18.45 12.44
C ARG A 673 9.81 19.15 13.71
N ASP A 674 9.45 18.39 14.73
CA ASP A 674 9.36 18.84 16.10
C ASP A 674 10.77 18.80 16.71
N LEU A 675 11.27 19.94 17.18
CA LEU A 675 12.66 20.05 17.68
C LEU A 675 12.83 19.44 19.07
N VAL A 676 11.80 19.53 19.92
CA VAL A 676 11.86 19.06 21.31
C VAL A 676 10.48 18.53 21.73
N GLY A 677 10.30 17.24 21.73
CA GLY A 677 9.11 16.57 22.25
C GLY A 677 9.38 15.78 23.52
N SER A 678 8.33 15.31 24.20
CA SER A 678 8.43 14.38 25.34
C SER A 678 9.02 13.01 24.96
N LEU A 679 9.07 12.71 23.65
CA LEU A 679 9.75 11.57 23.03
C LEU A 679 10.76 12.07 22.00
N THR A 680 11.77 11.25 21.70
CA THR A 680 12.61 11.48 20.53
C THR A 680 11.76 11.46 19.26
N ARG A 681 11.79 12.58 18.52
CA ARG A 681 10.98 12.76 17.31
C ARG A 681 11.78 12.43 16.04
N PRO A 682 11.09 12.08 14.94
CA PRO A 682 11.71 11.91 13.63
C PRO A 682 12.49 13.14 13.17
N VAL A 683 13.55 12.92 12.39
CA VAL A 683 14.34 14.03 11.79
C VAL A 683 13.50 14.87 10.83
N LYS A 684 12.52 14.27 10.16
CA LYS A 684 11.49 14.89 9.31
C LYS A 684 10.29 13.95 9.19
N GLU A 685 9.11 14.50 8.98
CA GLU A 685 7.88 13.76 8.67
C GLU A 685 7.15 14.47 7.53
N LEU A 686 6.77 13.75 6.49
CA LEU A 686 5.89 14.28 5.44
C LEU A 686 4.51 14.63 6.04
N LYS A 687 4.00 15.83 5.74
CA LYS A 687 2.71 16.30 6.25
C LYS A 687 1.78 16.82 5.15
N CYS A 688 2.32 17.08 3.96
CA CYS A 688 1.54 17.48 2.79
C CYS A 688 2.36 17.27 1.53
N PHE A 689 1.70 17.09 0.40
CA PHE A 689 2.31 17.16 -0.92
C PHE A 689 1.31 17.68 -1.95
N GLU A 690 1.82 18.23 -3.04
CA GLU A 690 1.01 18.76 -4.15
C GLU A 690 1.72 18.53 -5.47
N ARG A 691 1.00 18.02 -6.46
CA ARG A 691 1.50 17.88 -7.84
C ARG A 691 1.23 19.16 -8.62
N VAL A 692 2.28 19.74 -9.19
CA VAL A 692 2.20 21.05 -9.87
C VAL A 692 2.79 20.93 -11.26
N GLU A 693 1.93 21.04 -12.27
CA GLU A 693 2.34 21.08 -13.66
C GLU A 693 2.68 22.52 -14.09
N LEU A 694 3.88 22.71 -14.66
CA LEU A 694 4.37 24.03 -15.13
C LEU A 694 4.94 23.92 -16.55
N ALA A 695 4.58 24.91 -17.38
CA ALA A 695 5.21 25.11 -18.70
C ALA A 695 6.66 25.63 -18.54
N PRO A 696 7.52 25.50 -19.57
CA PRO A 696 8.85 26.11 -19.57
C PRO A 696 8.81 27.60 -19.23
N GLY A 697 9.60 28.03 -18.25
CA GLY A 697 9.63 29.42 -17.76
C GLY A 697 8.44 29.85 -16.92
N GLU A 698 7.45 28.98 -16.68
CA GLU A 698 6.32 29.30 -15.80
C GLU A 698 6.75 29.28 -14.34
N SER A 699 6.24 30.24 -13.58
CA SER A 699 6.40 30.34 -12.12
C SER A 699 5.04 30.53 -11.47
N ARG A 700 4.79 29.83 -10.38
CA ARG A 700 3.50 29.84 -9.67
C ARG A 700 3.71 29.95 -8.16
N ASN A 701 2.93 30.84 -7.52
CA ASN A 701 2.81 30.86 -6.07
C ASN A 701 1.79 29.83 -5.63
N ILE A 702 2.20 28.97 -4.69
CA ILE A 702 1.41 27.86 -4.17
C ILE A 702 1.23 28.09 -2.68
N THR A 703 0.03 27.82 -2.17
CA THR A 703 -0.26 27.85 -0.73
C THR A 703 -0.88 26.55 -0.32
N LEU A 704 -0.21 25.81 0.57
CA LEU A 704 -0.68 24.56 1.14
C LEU A 704 -1.16 24.80 2.57
N GLN A 705 -2.08 23.95 3.03
CA GLN A 705 -2.70 24.05 4.35
C GLN A 705 -2.38 22.82 5.18
N ILE A 706 -1.80 23.00 6.36
CA ILE A 706 -1.48 21.93 7.30
C ILE A 706 -2.18 22.21 8.62
N PRO A 707 -3.21 21.44 9.01
CA PRO A 707 -3.78 21.53 10.34
C PRO A 707 -2.69 21.26 11.39
N VAL A 708 -2.56 22.10 12.39
CA VAL A 708 -1.58 21.91 13.47
C VAL A 708 -1.82 20.55 14.16
N GLN A 709 -3.07 20.07 14.22
CA GLN A 709 -3.42 18.76 14.75
C GLN A 709 -2.74 17.57 14.03
N ASP A 710 -2.28 17.75 12.79
CA ASP A 710 -1.55 16.71 12.05
C ASP A 710 -0.10 16.54 12.55
N LEU A 711 0.36 17.46 13.42
CA LEU A 711 1.63 17.35 14.14
C LEU A 711 1.50 16.58 15.46
N ALA A 712 0.29 16.17 15.85
CA ALA A 712 0.03 15.44 17.08
C ALA A 712 0.66 14.04 17.05
N PHE A 713 1.22 13.62 18.18
CA PHE A 713 1.76 12.28 18.37
C PHE A 713 1.36 11.71 19.74
N TRP A 714 1.44 10.39 19.87
CA TRP A 714 1.21 9.69 21.11
C TRP A 714 2.43 9.80 22.01
N GLY A 715 2.31 10.57 23.10
CA GLY A 715 3.38 10.87 24.03
C GLY A 715 3.59 9.81 25.11
N LEU A 716 4.41 10.14 26.16
CA LEU A 716 4.66 9.26 27.31
C LEU A 716 3.43 9.01 28.17
N ASP A 717 2.51 9.96 28.19
CA ASP A 717 1.26 9.89 28.95
C ASP A 717 0.16 9.06 28.27
N GLY A 718 0.44 8.49 27.10
CA GLY A 718 -0.54 7.72 26.32
C GLY A 718 -1.65 8.59 25.72
N ILE A 719 -1.42 9.89 25.55
CA ILE A 719 -2.37 10.82 24.94
C ILE A 719 -1.80 11.32 23.59
N ARG A 720 -2.64 11.34 22.56
CA ARG A 720 -2.32 11.96 21.28
C ARG A 720 -2.56 13.46 21.34
N LYS A 721 -1.51 14.25 21.25
CA LYS A 721 -1.57 15.72 21.31
C LYS A 721 -0.42 16.37 20.53
N VAL A 722 -0.59 17.62 20.17
CA VAL A 722 0.51 18.50 19.75
C VAL A 722 1.13 19.06 21.03
N GLU A 723 2.42 18.91 21.19
CA GLU A 723 3.14 19.50 22.33
C GLU A 723 3.60 20.93 21.97
N PRO A 724 3.49 21.88 22.90
CA PRO A 724 4.03 23.23 22.70
C PRO A 724 5.55 23.19 22.50
N GLY A 725 6.05 23.92 21.49
CA GLY A 725 7.48 23.90 21.18
C GLY A 725 7.85 24.63 19.90
N GLN A 726 9.12 24.46 19.50
CA GLN A 726 9.66 24.98 18.26
C GLN A 726 9.65 23.89 17.20
N PHE A 727 9.27 24.26 15.98
CA PHE A 727 9.20 23.39 14.81
C PHE A 727 10.01 23.96 13.65
N GLN A 728 10.40 23.09 12.75
CA GLN A 728 10.97 23.43 11.46
C GLN A 728 10.11 22.84 10.34
N LEU A 729 9.98 23.58 9.23
CA LEU A 729 9.21 23.17 8.06
C LEU A 729 10.04 23.38 6.79
N TRP A 730 10.07 22.36 5.93
CA TRP A 730 10.70 22.38 4.60
C TRP A 730 9.64 22.23 3.53
N VAL A 731 9.89 22.84 2.36
CA VAL A 731 9.22 22.53 1.10
C VAL A 731 10.29 22.19 0.09
N ALA A 732 10.23 20.97 -0.46
CA ALA A 732 11.25 20.46 -1.36
C ALA A 732 10.70 19.37 -2.28
N GLY A 733 11.50 18.96 -3.27
CA GLY A 733 11.20 17.83 -4.17
C GLY A 733 11.52 16.46 -3.60
N ASP A 734 12.21 16.38 -2.44
CA ASP A 734 12.56 15.15 -1.72
C ASP A 734 12.86 15.41 -0.24
N SER A 735 13.01 14.34 0.55
CA SER A 735 13.25 14.42 2.01
C SER A 735 14.64 14.94 2.41
N ALA A 736 15.63 14.92 1.52
CA ALA A 736 17.00 15.35 1.82
C ALA A 736 17.25 16.83 1.46
N SER A 737 16.39 17.43 0.64
CA SER A 737 16.56 18.77 0.07
C SER A 737 15.87 19.87 0.88
N GLY A 738 16.19 21.14 0.50
CA GLY A 738 15.54 22.35 0.99
C GLY A 738 16.10 22.91 2.30
N GLU A 739 15.80 24.19 2.54
CA GLU A 739 16.14 24.90 3.78
C GLU A 739 14.85 25.12 4.62
N PRO A 740 14.93 25.02 5.95
CA PRO A 740 13.75 25.14 6.78
C PRO A 740 13.37 26.58 7.11
N VAL A 741 12.08 26.79 7.33
CA VAL A 741 11.57 27.93 8.11
C VAL A 741 11.16 27.45 9.50
N SER A 742 11.28 28.30 10.51
CA SER A 742 10.94 27.97 11.89
C SER A 742 9.60 28.57 12.30
N PHE A 743 8.86 27.87 13.16
CA PHE A 743 7.63 28.36 13.80
C PHE A 743 7.49 27.76 15.19
N SER A 744 6.55 28.25 15.97
CA SER A 744 6.21 27.71 17.28
C SER A 744 4.75 27.31 17.41
N VAL A 745 4.47 26.35 18.25
CA VAL A 745 3.12 25.99 18.71
C VAL A 745 3.03 26.24 20.21
N ARG A 746 1.89 26.84 20.67
CA ARG A 746 1.61 27.13 22.07
C ARG A 746 0.41 26.37 22.63
#